data_fd3f33ee240298fbd8f82ec4ff876fa8
#
_entry.id   fd3f33ee240298fbd8f82ec4ff876fa8
#
_cell.length_a   1.000
_cell.length_b   1.000
_cell.length_c   1.000
_cell.angle_alpha   90.00
_cell.angle_beta   90.00
_cell.angle_gamma   90.00
#
_symmetry.space_group_name_H-M   'P 1'
#
loop_
_entity.id
_entity.type
_entity.pdbx_description
1 polymer ?
#
loop_
_entity_poly.entity_id
_entity_poly.type
_entity_poly.pdbx_seq_one_letter_code
_entity_poly.pdbx_strand_id
1 'polypeptide(L)'
;MSRFFSRALFFKESFQLLRKFSFYLIAVFFLCIPFFYYFIYSDFFSFSKLIPINEFFLIIPFIYIILIPFLSMLSWANEGTFLEWLPFSSTSIFFSKWLSSSLALALFLLSTLVIPFFASFFIYIDWAIIFTSYAFLFVYGIYLISLSQALFVFVNNKLSAFILLMLIIVFGNRFIDSPWAFKGIIQSFEFSSLLLLTFLFFIASVFIKERKKGKKISSKILLLIFLVFFLALINLNIFSFKIDLTKNKAFSVSNETKQMLASLEDDIRIKYYLSPSLEKQYPQVKEVKDFLKLLEKNTNTFGKKNIGLSIINPEKLSEEEIRSLDLKSQQIQINTKGKTVFEKVFSSIRLQYLDKSLSIDFALSLNGLEYALFSRIQNLIGENEKKVYLLLANDQPLENYSFFLSLLIEEGFIPIDVETHGIDRLDETIPLILIGSNENINDKTPYIESFIMRGGSTLFFLSKTKIAFDSDWTGKTKNQDALLEMLDYWGFEIQDGLLIDLENKAELAMQNLEDDGIETIDYALWQKIEKNNIENPLIDAVKSLDFFWPSPMKIHSSENQKIQALFLTSEHSLVQDADEEGFFVTDPFALASYRYENQLREQFVLAALGEGSFPGYYSSGKSKPTHLIVIPDEVCISNAMGNIDFLTFVTNSLLYVTGDESLIGLKNKMQADSYFVADIERMPGKTRLEKTALFYAVLGLFPFAVIGLGIFIYRKKRYRYGY
;
A
#
# COMPACT_ATOMS: atom_id res chain seq x y z
N MET A 1 43.45 -9.81 -19.18
CA MET A 1 42.15 -9.26 -19.60
C MET A 1 41.91 -9.30 -21.10
N SER A 2 42.89 -9.12 -21.99
CA SER A 2 42.72 -9.08 -23.47
C SER A 2 42.22 -10.36 -24.13
N ARG A 3 42.26 -11.52 -23.49
CA ARG A 3 41.74 -12.79 -24.04
C ARG A 3 40.24 -13.02 -23.82
N PHE A 4 39.57 -12.32 -22.88
CA PHE A 4 38.18 -12.52 -22.56
C PHE A 4 37.24 -11.47 -23.17
N PHE A 5 37.71 -10.24 -23.40
CA PHE A 5 36.90 -9.14 -23.89
C PHE A 5 37.61 -8.34 -24.98
N SER A 6 36.89 -8.12 -26.09
CA SER A 6 37.34 -7.26 -27.19
C SER A 6 36.34 -6.11 -27.37
N ARG A 7 36.79 -4.88 -27.06
CA ARG A 7 35.98 -3.66 -27.27
C ARG A 7 35.46 -3.53 -28.71
N ALA A 8 36.34 -3.79 -29.68
CA ALA A 8 35.99 -3.70 -31.10
C ALA A 8 34.86 -4.68 -31.46
N LEU A 9 34.91 -5.91 -30.94
CA LEU A 9 33.86 -6.91 -31.18
C LEU A 9 32.55 -6.54 -30.52
N PHE A 10 32.59 -6.05 -29.30
CA PHE A 10 31.39 -5.55 -28.58
C PHE A 10 30.72 -4.41 -29.33
N PHE A 11 31.45 -3.37 -29.72
CA PHE A 11 30.90 -2.27 -30.50
C PHE A 11 30.35 -2.72 -31.84
N LYS A 12 31.04 -3.63 -32.52
CA LYS A 12 30.55 -4.22 -33.78
C LYS A 12 29.18 -4.89 -33.56
N GLU A 13 29.06 -5.78 -32.58
CA GLU A 13 27.83 -6.52 -32.32
C GLU A 13 26.69 -5.59 -31.88
N SER A 14 26.99 -4.62 -30.99
CA SER A 14 26.00 -3.64 -30.52
C SER A 14 25.50 -2.76 -31.68
N PHE A 15 26.41 -2.21 -32.51
CA PHE A 15 26.02 -1.45 -33.67
C PHE A 15 25.27 -2.28 -34.72
N GLN A 16 25.59 -3.56 -34.84
CA GLN A 16 24.92 -4.45 -35.80
C GLN A 16 23.48 -4.72 -35.36
N LEU A 17 23.20 -4.85 -34.04
CA LEU A 17 21.83 -4.96 -33.53
C LEU A 17 21.05 -3.66 -33.69
N LEU A 18 21.61 -2.53 -33.20
CA LEU A 18 20.97 -1.21 -33.29
C LEU A 18 20.72 -0.72 -34.72
N ARG A 19 21.41 -1.26 -35.70
CA ARG A 19 21.22 -0.87 -37.13
C ARG A 19 20.07 -1.58 -37.81
N LYS A 20 19.49 -2.64 -37.24
CA LYS A 20 18.39 -3.38 -37.89
C LYS A 20 17.05 -2.70 -37.61
N PHE A 21 16.26 -2.48 -38.66
CA PHE A 21 14.90 -1.93 -38.53
C PHE A 21 14.03 -2.77 -37.61
N SER A 22 14.15 -4.09 -37.69
CA SER A 22 13.46 -5.05 -36.82
C SER A 22 13.73 -4.84 -35.32
N PHE A 23 14.86 -4.27 -34.94
CA PHE A 23 15.17 -3.91 -33.56
C PHE A 23 14.21 -2.84 -33.05
N TYR A 24 13.99 -1.79 -33.82
CA TYR A 24 13.06 -0.69 -33.46
C TYR A 24 11.60 -1.14 -33.47
N LEU A 25 11.23 -1.99 -34.44
CA LEU A 25 9.88 -2.57 -34.46
C LEU A 25 9.57 -3.31 -33.16
N ILE A 26 10.52 -4.14 -32.68
CA ILE A 26 10.37 -4.86 -31.42
C ILE A 26 10.36 -3.93 -30.22
N ALA A 27 11.19 -2.87 -30.24
CA ALA A 27 11.18 -1.86 -29.18
C ALA A 27 9.78 -1.23 -29.02
N VAL A 28 9.11 -0.93 -30.14
CA VAL A 28 7.73 -0.43 -30.15
C VAL A 28 6.77 -1.46 -29.55
N PHE A 29 6.82 -2.70 -29.99
CA PHE A 29 5.98 -3.75 -29.43
C PHE A 29 6.21 -3.97 -27.94
N PHE A 30 7.48 -3.96 -27.53
CA PHE A 30 7.86 -4.12 -26.11
C PHE A 30 7.34 -2.99 -25.23
N LEU A 31 7.21 -1.80 -25.77
CA LEU A 31 6.64 -0.65 -25.07
C LEU A 31 5.12 -0.65 -25.11
N CYS A 32 4.53 -0.88 -26.29
CA CYS A 32 3.09 -0.75 -26.49
C CYS A 32 2.29 -1.85 -25.79
N ILE A 33 2.78 -3.11 -25.74
CA ILE A 33 2.04 -4.21 -25.14
C ILE A 33 1.83 -4.01 -23.63
N PRO A 34 2.88 -3.73 -22.80
CA PRO A 34 2.69 -3.47 -21.38
C PRO A 34 1.86 -2.23 -21.11
N PHE A 35 2.03 -1.18 -21.93
CA PHE A 35 1.24 0.05 -21.82
C PHE A 35 -0.25 -0.22 -22.04
N PHE A 36 -0.58 -0.92 -23.15
CA PHE A 36 -1.95 -1.26 -23.49
C PHE A 36 -2.59 -2.18 -22.44
N TYR A 37 -1.82 -3.17 -21.98
CA TYR A 37 -2.28 -4.08 -20.92
C TYR A 37 -2.60 -3.32 -19.64
N TYR A 38 -1.67 -2.51 -19.15
CA TYR A 38 -1.80 -1.85 -17.84
C TYR A 38 -2.84 -0.73 -17.84
N PHE A 39 -2.90 0.12 -18.87
CA PHE A 39 -3.80 1.27 -18.88
C PHE A 39 -5.17 0.99 -19.50
N ILE A 40 -5.27 0.07 -20.46
CA ILE A 40 -6.51 -0.15 -21.21
C ILE A 40 -7.17 -1.46 -20.81
N TYR A 41 -6.44 -2.58 -20.92
CA TYR A 41 -7.04 -3.90 -20.64
C TYR A 41 -7.38 -4.09 -19.16
N SER A 42 -6.54 -3.62 -18.25
CA SER A 42 -6.82 -3.68 -16.82
C SER A 42 -7.80 -2.61 -16.34
N ASP A 43 -8.25 -1.73 -17.22
CA ASP A 43 -9.19 -0.65 -16.88
C ASP A 43 -8.67 0.28 -15.76
N PHE A 44 -7.41 0.74 -15.94
CA PHE A 44 -6.68 1.56 -14.95
C PHE A 44 -7.46 2.82 -14.53
N PHE A 45 -8.23 3.41 -15.44
CA PHE A 45 -9.02 4.62 -15.19
C PHE A 45 -10.45 4.35 -14.71
N SER A 46 -10.79 3.09 -14.41
CA SER A 46 -12.05 2.74 -13.76
C SER A 46 -11.92 2.97 -12.26
N PHE A 47 -12.73 3.88 -11.73
CA PHE A 47 -12.74 4.22 -10.29
C PHE A 47 -13.16 3.07 -9.38
N SER A 48 -13.69 2.00 -9.95
CA SER A 48 -14.13 0.81 -9.18
C SER A 48 -13.01 -0.16 -8.83
N LYS A 49 -11.81 -0.05 -9.44
CA LYS A 49 -10.68 -0.97 -9.22
C LYS A 49 -9.36 -0.23 -9.19
N LEU A 50 -8.74 -0.15 -8.02
CA LEU A 50 -7.33 0.21 -7.89
C LEU A 50 -6.44 -0.93 -8.39
N ILE A 51 -5.70 -0.69 -9.47
CA ILE A 51 -4.79 -1.68 -10.04
C ILE A 51 -3.38 -1.41 -9.55
N PRO A 52 -2.82 -2.29 -8.73
CA PRO A 52 -1.48 -2.10 -8.19
C PRO A 52 -0.41 -2.17 -9.29
N ILE A 53 0.67 -1.41 -9.15
CA ILE A 53 1.75 -1.31 -10.14
C ILE A 53 2.47 -2.65 -10.38
N ASN A 54 2.42 -3.60 -9.46
CA ASN A 54 2.99 -4.92 -9.65
C ASN A 54 2.33 -5.72 -10.78
N GLU A 55 1.06 -5.48 -11.10
CA GLU A 55 0.36 -6.06 -12.25
C GLU A 55 1.07 -5.73 -13.58
N PHE A 56 1.61 -4.51 -13.70
CA PHE A 56 2.40 -4.11 -14.85
C PHE A 56 3.64 -5.02 -15.05
N PHE A 57 4.30 -5.43 -13.96
CA PHE A 57 5.51 -6.24 -14.07
C PHE A 57 5.22 -7.70 -14.43
N LEU A 58 4.02 -8.21 -14.14
CA LEU A 58 3.63 -9.58 -14.46
C LEU A 58 3.58 -9.87 -15.96
N ILE A 59 3.30 -8.86 -16.80
CA ILE A 59 3.21 -9.04 -18.25
C ILE A 59 4.60 -9.18 -18.92
N ILE A 60 5.66 -8.60 -18.35
CA ILE A 60 6.98 -8.52 -19.01
C ILE A 60 7.61 -9.91 -19.22
N PRO A 61 7.57 -10.88 -18.28
CA PRO A 61 8.04 -12.24 -18.51
C PRO A 61 7.34 -12.94 -19.69
N PHE A 62 6.06 -12.64 -19.95
CA PHE A 62 5.34 -13.18 -21.11
C PHE A 62 5.86 -12.57 -22.42
N ILE A 63 6.22 -11.29 -22.41
CA ILE A 63 6.81 -10.65 -23.60
C ILE A 63 8.20 -11.23 -23.87
N TYR A 64 8.94 -11.65 -22.85
CA TYR A 64 10.25 -12.32 -23.02
C TYR A 64 10.16 -13.61 -23.83
N ILE A 65 9.00 -14.28 -23.91
CA ILE A 65 8.78 -15.48 -24.74
C ILE A 65 9.11 -15.19 -26.20
N ILE A 66 8.81 -14.00 -26.67
CA ILE A 66 9.06 -13.57 -28.07
C ILE A 66 10.35 -12.76 -28.16
N LEU A 67 10.56 -11.81 -27.24
CA LEU A 67 11.68 -10.87 -27.27
C LEU A 67 13.04 -11.57 -27.24
N ILE A 68 13.24 -12.47 -26.26
CA ILE A 68 14.56 -13.07 -26.06
C ILE A 68 14.99 -14.00 -27.23
N PRO A 69 14.12 -14.93 -27.70
CA PRO A 69 14.44 -15.73 -28.88
C PRO A 69 14.75 -14.87 -30.11
N PHE A 70 14.00 -13.77 -30.29
CA PHE A 70 14.20 -12.88 -31.41
C PHE A 70 15.51 -12.09 -31.33
N LEU A 71 15.87 -11.52 -30.18
CA LEU A 71 17.16 -10.86 -29.94
C LEU A 71 18.31 -11.83 -30.21
N SER A 72 18.16 -13.06 -29.74
CA SER A 72 19.17 -14.11 -29.95
C SER A 72 19.30 -14.49 -31.42
N MET A 73 18.18 -14.63 -32.12
CA MET A 73 18.19 -14.89 -33.57
C MET A 73 18.86 -13.75 -34.32
N LEU A 74 18.57 -12.49 -33.96
CA LEU A 74 19.23 -11.33 -34.58
C LEU A 74 20.75 -11.31 -34.35
N SER A 75 21.19 -11.70 -33.15
CA SER A 75 22.62 -11.77 -32.80
C SER A 75 23.36 -12.90 -33.55
N TRP A 76 22.67 -14.04 -33.79
CA TRP A 76 23.28 -15.23 -34.42
C TRP A 76 22.94 -15.42 -35.89
N ALA A 77 22.05 -14.60 -36.49
CA ALA A 77 21.59 -14.78 -37.88
C ALA A 77 22.67 -14.59 -38.94
N ASN A 78 23.65 -13.73 -38.73
CA ASN A 78 24.65 -13.32 -39.73
C ASN A 78 26.06 -13.84 -39.46
N GLU A 79 26.20 -14.92 -38.71
CA GLU A 79 27.49 -15.59 -38.56
C GLU A 79 27.78 -16.42 -39.81
N GLY A 80 28.30 -15.76 -40.83
CA GLY A 80 29.11 -16.47 -41.82
C GLY A 80 30.41 -16.94 -41.22
N THR A 81 31.07 -17.88 -41.87
CA THR A 81 32.39 -18.46 -41.52
C THR A 81 33.47 -17.39 -41.24
N PHE A 82 33.23 -16.10 -41.58
CA PHE A 82 34.18 -15.01 -41.38
C PHE A 82 34.63 -14.76 -39.94
N LEU A 83 33.76 -14.88 -38.91
CA LEU A 83 34.14 -14.71 -37.50
C LEU A 83 35.04 -15.84 -37.02
N GLU A 84 34.98 -17.00 -37.67
CA GLU A 84 35.83 -18.18 -37.33
C GLU A 84 37.27 -18.03 -37.85
N TRP A 85 37.48 -17.17 -38.81
CA TRP A 85 38.81 -16.87 -39.40
C TRP A 85 39.53 -15.73 -38.66
N LEU A 86 38.83 -15.00 -37.82
CA LEU A 86 39.46 -13.95 -37.03
C LEU A 86 40.17 -14.50 -35.76
N PRO A 87 41.27 -13.89 -35.32
CA PRO A 87 42.06 -14.35 -34.20
C PRO A 87 41.40 -14.08 -32.84
N PHE A 88 40.09 -14.23 -32.73
CA PHE A 88 39.36 -14.08 -31.47
C PHE A 88 39.08 -15.42 -30.81
N SER A 89 39.20 -15.45 -29.47
CA SER A 89 38.79 -16.62 -28.69
C SER A 89 37.27 -16.81 -28.72
N SER A 90 36.80 -18.05 -28.69
CA SER A 90 35.37 -18.36 -28.59
C SER A 90 34.74 -17.63 -27.41
N THR A 91 35.40 -17.55 -26.26
CA THR A 91 34.95 -16.82 -25.08
C THR A 91 34.74 -15.34 -25.33
N SER A 92 35.63 -14.66 -26.08
CA SER A 92 35.51 -13.26 -26.42
C SER A 92 34.31 -12.99 -27.35
N ILE A 93 34.04 -13.89 -28.29
CA ILE A 93 32.88 -13.78 -29.22
C ILE A 93 31.60 -13.94 -28.43
N PHE A 94 31.48 -14.98 -27.58
CA PHE A 94 30.30 -15.22 -26.78
C PHE A 94 30.02 -14.08 -25.78
N PHE A 95 31.07 -13.62 -25.10
CA PHE A 95 30.93 -12.53 -24.13
C PHE A 95 30.51 -11.22 -24.78
N SER A 96 31.05 -10.89 -25.97
CA SER A 96 30.65 -9.68 -26.70
C SER A 96 29.19 -9.74 -27.17
N LYS A 97 28.70 -10.89 -27.65
CA LYS A 97 27.30 -11.10 -28.03
C LYS A 97 26.38 -11.08 -26.84
N TRP A 98 26.78 -11.74 -25.75
CA TRP A 98 26.03 -11.73 -24.50
C TRP A 98 25.85 -10.31 -23.95
N LEU A 99 26.96 -9.56 -23.85
CA LEU A 99 26.94 -8.18 -23.36
C LEU A 99 26.14 -7.25 -24.27
N SER A 100 26.24 -7.43 -25.60
CA SER A 100 25.49 -6.65 -26.57
C SER A 100 23.97 -6.91 -26.49
N SER A 101 23.55 -8.17 -26.34
CA SER A 101 22.15 -8.55 -26.15
C SER A 101 21.62 -8.08 -24.79
N SER A 102 22.46 -8.15 -23.75
CA SER A 102 22.11 -7.64 -22.41
C SER A 102 21.96 -6.12 -22.38
N LEU A 103 22.79 -5.38 -23.13
CA LEU A 103 22.65 -3.94 -23.31
C LEU A 103 21.34 -3.60 -24.05
N ALA A 104 21.01 -4.37 -25.10
CA ALA A 104 19.75 -4.19 -25.83
C ALA A 104 18.54 -4.42 -24.91
N LEU A 105 18.57 -5.46 -24.07
CA LEU A 105 17.55 -5.73 -23.07
C LEU A 105 17.43 -4.59 -22.05
N ALA A 106 18.56 -4.07 -21.55
CA ALA A 106 18.56 -2.92 -20.64
C ALA A 106 17.90 -1.69 -21.28
N LEU A 107 18.18 -1.39 -22.55
CA LEU A 107 17.55 -0.29 -23.27
C LEU A 107 16.03 -0.49 -23.44
N PHE A 108 15.57 -1.72 -23.70
CA PHE A 108 14.15 -2.03 -23.75
C PHE A 108 13.48 -1.84 -22.38
N LEU A 109 14.06 -2.37 -21.32
CA LEU A 109 13.52 -2.17 -19.96
C LEU A 109 13.51 -0.69 -19.55
N LEU A 110 14.59 0.07 -19.84
CA LEU A 110 14.64 1.49 -19.58
C LEU A 110 13.56 2.26 -20.34
N SER A 111 13.22 1.84 -21.56
CA SER A 111 12.15 2.49 -22.34
C SER A 111 10.77 2.33 -21.67
N THR A 112 10.54 1.22 -20.96
CA THR A 112 9.27 0.99 -20.24
C THR A 112 9.16 1.76 -18.93
N LEU A 113 10.24 2.38 -18.39
CA LEU A 113 10.19 3.24 -17.20
C LEU A 113 9.23 4.43 -17.34
N VAL A 114 8.95 4.84 -18.56
CA VAL A 114 7.95 5.88 -18.85
C VAL A 114 6.57 5.49 -18.31
N ILE A 115 6.23 4.19 -18.29
CA ILE A 115 4.92 3.69 -17.85
C ILE A 115 4.70 3.92 -16.35
N PRO A 116 5.53 3.40 -15.43
CA PRO A 116 5.37 3.70 -14.01
C PRO A 116 5.59 5.20 -13.69
N PHE A 117 6.47 5.89 -14.41
CA PHE A 117 6.61 7.34 -14.27
C PHE A 117 5.31 8.07 -14.63
N PHE A 118 4.66 7.70 -15.73
CA PHE A 118 3.36 8.26 -16.08
C PHE A 118 2.27 7.89 -15.07
N ALA A 119 2.23 6.64 -14.64
CA ALA A 119 1.28 6.18 -13.61
C ALA A 119 1.43 6.93 -12.29
N SER A 120 2.65 7.38 -11.92
CA SER A 120 2.90 8.12 -10.67
C SER A 120 2.24 9.50 -10.60
N PHE A 121 1.74 10.03 -11.71
CA PHE A 121 0.91 11.25 -11.70
C PHE A 121 -0.53 11.00 -11.23
N PHE A 122 -0.98 9.76 -11.24
CA PHE A 122 -2.36 9.37 -10.92
C PHE A 122 -2.46 8.52 -9.67
N ILE A 123 -1.47 7.67 -9.41
CA ILE A 123 -1.45 6.77 -8.28
C ILE A 123 -0.18 6.93 -7.45
N TYR A 124 -0.28 6.68 -6.15
CA TYR A 124 0.90 6.56 -5.31
C TYR A 124 1.71 5.32 -5.71
N ILE A 125 3.01 5.47 -5.91
CA ILE A 125 3.92 4.39 -6.28
C ILE A 125 5.08 4.32 -5.31
N ASP A 126 5.29 3.15 -4.71
CA ASP A 126 6.53 2.87 -3.99
C ASP A 126 7.66 2.54 -4.99
N TRP A 127 8.60 3.48 -5.13
CA TRP A 127 9.75 3.35 -6.06
C TRP A 127 10.65 2.15 -5.76
N ALA A 128 10.62 1.61 -4.54
CA ALA A 128 11.33 0.39 -4.21
C ALA A 128 10.80 -0.82 -5.00
N ILE A 129 9.48 -0.90 -5.20
CA ILE A 129 8.84 -1.93 -6.03
C ILE A 129 9.33 -1.81 -7.49
N ILE A 130 9.42 -0.58 -8.01
CA ILE A 130 9.92 -0.32 -9.36
C ILE A 130 11.37 -0.80 -9.49
N PHE A 131 12.25 -0.35 -8.57
CA PHE A 131 13.67 -0.70 -8.61
C PHE A 131 13.91 -2.21 -8.53
N THR A 132 13.31 -2.89 -7.55
CA THR A 132 13.49 -4.34 -7.37
C THR A 132 12.93 -5.15 -8.52
N SER A 133 11.78 -4.74 -9.08
CA SER A 133 11.15 -5.40 -10.23
C SER A 133 12.01 -5.30 -11.49
N TYR A 134 12.52 -4.10 -11.81
CA TYR A 134 13.41 -3.93 -12.95
C TYR A 134 14.74 -4.67 -12.77
N ALA A 135 15.31 -4.66 -11.56
CA ALA A 135 16.51 -5.43 -11.26
C ALA A 135 16.29 -6.94 -11.48
N PHE A 136 15.16 -7.47 -10.98
CA PHE A 136 14.81 -8.88 -11.17
C PHE A 136 14.59 -9.20 -12.67
N LEU A 137 13.81 -8.42 -13.38
CA LEU A 137 13.53 -8.61 -14.80
C LEU A 137 14.80 -8.55 -15.64
N PHE A 138 15.73 -7.66 -15.29
CA PHE A 138 17.03 -7.60 -15.96
C PHE A 138 17.85 -8.85 -15.73
N VAL A 139 17.98 -9.30 -14.48
CA VAL A 139 18.73 -10.54 -14.14
C VAL A 139 18.06 -11.77 -14.77
N TYR A 140 16.75 -11.86 -14.72
CA TYR A 140 15.98 -12.92 -15.38
C TYR A 140 16.19 -12.93 -16.89
N GLY A 141 16.14 -11.76 -17.54
CA GLY A 141 16.41 -11.63 -18.97
C GLY A 141 17.84 -12.00 -19.36
N ILE A 142 18.84 -11.64 -18.54
CA ILE A 142 20.24 -12.06 -18.75
C ILE A 142 20.39 -13.59 -18.66
N TYR A 143 19.71 -14.21 -17.70
CA TYR A 143 19.66 -15.68 -17.60
C TYR A 143 19.10 -16.29 -18.90
N LEU A 144 17.97 -15.78 -19.39
CA LEU A 144 17.35 -16.26 -20.63
C LEU A 144 18.23 -16.03 -21.87
N ILE A 145 18.97 -14.91 -21.93
CA ILE A 145 19.97 -14.66 -22.97
C ILE A 145 21.08 -15.72 -22.93
N SER A 146 21.60 -16.07 -21.76
CA SER A 146 22.62 -17.11 -21.62
C SER A 146 22.11 -18.49 -22.02
N LEU A 147 20.89 -18.83 -21.62
CA LEU A 147 20.20 -20.06 -22.03
C LEU A 147 20.02 -20.10 -23.56
N SER A 148 19.60 -18.99 -24.15
CA SER A 148 19.42 -18.88 -25.60
C SER A 148 20.72 -19.10 -26.36
N GLN A 149 21.83 -18.52 -25.89
CA GLN A 149 23.14 -18.74 -26.49
C GLN A 149 23.56 -20.21 -26.49
N ALA A 150 23.34 -20.89 -25.37
CA ALA A 150 23.64 -22.31 -25.27
C ALA A 150 22.79 -23.14 -26.26
N LEU A 151 21.51 -22.84 -26.41
CA LEU A 151 20.59 -23.51 -27.31
C LEU A 151 20.92 -23.24 -28.78
N PHE A 152 21.23 -21.99 -29.17
CA PHE A 152 21.59 -21.64 -30.55
C PHE A 152 22.93 -22.26 -31.00
N VAL A 153 23.80 -22.55 -30.07
CA VAL A 153 25.04 -23.30 -30.35
C VAL A 153 24.80 -24.80 -30.37
N PHE A 154 23.92 -25.32 -29.50
CA PHE A 154 23.61 -26.74 -29.42
C PHE A 154 22.85 -27.23 -30.64
N VAL A 155 21.78 -26.52 -31.02
CA VAL A 155 20.88 -26.84 -32.13
C VAL A 155 21.40 -26.21 -33.42
N ASN A 156 21.62 -27.04 -34.44
CA ASN A 156 22.17 -26.56 -35.73
C ASN A 156 21.17 -25.70 -36.51
N ASN A 157 19.86 -26.01 -36.42
CA ASN A 157 18.82 -25.24 -37.09
C ASN A 157 18.37 -24.08 -36.17
N LYS A 158 18.53 -22.84 -36.67
CA LYS A 158 18.20 -21.62 -35.92
C LYS A 158 16.71 -21.50 -35.61
N LEU A 159 15.84 -21.93 -36.54
CA LEU A 159 14.39 -21.89 -36.33
C LEU A 159 13.96 -22.89 -35.24
N SER A 160 14.54 -24.08 -35.25
CA SER A 160 14.27 -25.10 -34.22
C SER A 160 14.78 -24.63 -32.85
N ALA A 161 15.92 -23.94 -32.78
CA ALA A 161 16.43 -23.34 -31.56
C ALA A 161 15.50 -22.24 -31.02
N PHE A 162 14.98 -21.41 -31.94
CA PHE A 162 14.02 -20.36 -31.61
C PHE A 162 12.72 -20.94 -31.00
N ILE A 163 12.10 -21.93 -31.65
CA ILE A 163 10.87 -22.57 -31.16
C ILE A 163 11.09 -23.28 -29.84
N LEU A 164 12.21 -24.02 -29.71
CA LEU A 164 12.56 -24.73 -28.48
C LEU A 164 12.75 -23.75 -27.32
N LEU A 165 13.40 -22.62 -27.54
CA LEU A 165 13.59 -21.58 -26.52
C LEU A 165 12.25 -20.98 -26.11
N MET A 166 11.36 -20.65 -27.05
CA MET A 166 10.00 -20.20 -26.73
C MET A 166 9.25 -21.18 -25.83
N LEU A 167 9.28 -22.45 -26.16
CA LEU A 167 8.63 -23.48 -25.32
C LEU A 167 9.23 -23.55 -23.92
N ILE A 168 10.56 -23.52 -23.78
CA ILE A 168 11.24 -23.53 -22.48
C ILE A 168 10.83 -22.31 -21.65
N ILE A 169 10.74 -21.12 -22.25
CA ILE A 169 10.30 -19.91 -21.54
C ILE A 169 8.83 -20.01 -21.12
N VAL A 170 7.95 -20.50 -21.98
CA VAL A 170 6.52 -20.72 -21.66
C VAL A 170 6.36 -21.66 -20.47
N PHE A 171 7.05 -22.79 -20.47
CA PHE A 171 7.01 -23.72 -19.36
C PHE A 171 7.69 -23.15 -18.11
N GLY A 172 8.82 -22.46 -18.27
CA GLY A 172 9.55 -21.83 -17.18
C GLY A 172 8.79 -20.72 -16.48
N ASN A 173 8.04 -19.91 -17.21
CA ASN A 173 7.23 -18.84 -16.64
C ASN A 173 6.10 -19.36 -15.71
N ARG A 174 5.67 -20.61 -15.86
CA ARG A 174 4.70 -21.24 -14.93
C ARG A 174 5.24 -21.43 -13.51
N PHE A 175 6.57 -21.43 -13.35
CA PHE A 175 7.24 -21.55 -12.04
C PHE A 175 7.61 -20.19 -11.44
N ILE A 176 7.32 -19.09 -12.15
CA ILE A 176 7.54 -17.71 -11.67
C ILE A 176 6.20 -17.17 -11.17
N ASP A 177 5.71 -17.74 -10.06
CA ASP A 177 4.54 -17.20 -9.37
C ASP A 177 4.98 -15.98 -8.53
N SER A 178 4.63 -14.79 -8.98
CA SER A 178 4.80 -13.51 -8.28
C SER A 178 6.11 -13.39 -7.46
N PRO A 179 7.26 -13.09 -8.12
CA PRO A 179 8.54 -12.93 -7.43
C PRO A 179 8.46 -11.90 -6.31
N TRP A 180 9.18 -12.12 -5.21
CA TRP A 180 9.28 -11.16 -4.12
C TRP A 180 9.79 -9.78 -4.58
N ALA A 181 10.56 -9.76 -5.65
CA ALA A 181 11.04 -8.52 -6.26
C ALA A 181 9.90 -7.61 -6.73
N PHE A 182 8.75 -8.15 -7.16
CA PHE A 182 7.56 -7.36 -7.56
C PHE A 182 6.80 -6.77 -6.37
N LYS A 183 7.26 -7.08 -5.16
CA LYS A 183 6.73 -6.56 -3.89
C LYS A 183 7.72 -5.62 -3.17
N GLY A 184 8.81 -5.24 -3.82
CA GLY A 184 9.83 -4.39 -3.22
C GLY A 184 10.89 -5.12 -2.39
N ILE A 185 10.99 -6.46 -2.51
CA ILE A 185 11.88 -7.29 -1.70
C ILE A 185 12.96 -7.90 -2.57
N ILE A 186 14.22 -7.76 -2.15
CA ILE A 186 15.33 -8.52 -2.74
C ILE A 186 15.51 -9.82 -1.94
N GLN A 187 15.13 -10.93 -2.55
CA GLN A 187 15.40 -12.25 -2.01
C GLN A 187 16.72 -12.79 -2.60
N SER A 188 17.71 -13.02 -1.75
CA SER A 188 19.04 -13.48 -2.19
C SER A 188 18.98 -14.76 -3.00
N PHE A 189 18.09 -15.69 -2.65
CA PHE A 189 17.91 -16.95 -3.36
C PHE A 189 17.44 -16.76 -4.81
N GLU A 190 16.45 -15.86 -5.06
CA GLU A 190 15.93 -15.59 -6.41
C GLU A 190 17.04 -15.02 -7.31
N PHE A 191 17.75 -13.99 -6.84
CA PHE A 191 18.81 -13.33 -7.63
C PHE A 191 20.03 -14.21 -7.82
N SER A 192 20.51 -14.87 -6.76
CA SER A 192 21.73 -15.69 -6.84
C SER A 192 21.52 -16.94 -7.66
N SER A 193 20.35 -17.59 -7.61
CA SER A 193 20.04 -18.74 -8.46
C SER A 193 20.02 -18.38 -9.94
N LEU A 194 19.40 -17.25 -10.30
CA LEU A 194 19.40 -16.76 -11.68
C LEU A 194 20.81 -16.41 -12.17
N LEU A 195 21.63 -15.76 -11.33
CA LEU A 195 23.02 -15.45 -11.68
C LEU A 195 23.87 -16.72 -11.85
N LEU A 196 23.72 -17.69 -10.96
CA LEU A 196 24.44 -18.99 -11.08
C LEU A 196 24.03 -19.72 -12.36
N LEU A 197 22.75 -19.77 -12.69
CA LEU A 197 22.25 -20.35 -13.94
C LEU A 197 22.75 -19.58 -15.16
N THR A 198 22.84 -18.25 -15.07
CA THR A 198 23.44 -17.40 -16.12
C THR A 198 24.88 -17.84 -16.43
N PHE A 199 25.70 -17.96 -15.39
CA PHE A 199 27.11 -18.45 -15.54
C PHE A 199 27.15 -19.86 -16.07
N LEU A 200 26.30 -20.76 -15.59
CA LEU A 200 26.25 -22.16 -16.04
C LEU A 200 25.99 -22.25 -17.55
N PHE A 201 24.95 -21.58 -18.04
CA PHE A 201 24.59 -21.61 -19.46
C PHE A 201 25.61 -20.86 -20.33
N PHE A 202 26.21 -19.78 -19.82
CA PHE A 202 27.29 -19.10 -20.51
C PHE A 202 28.50 -20.03 -20.71
N ILE A 203 28.96 -20.72 -19.66
CA ILE A 203 30.06 -21.67 -19.72
C ILE A 203 29.70 -22.85 -20.64
N ALA A 204 28.47 -23.38 -20.55
CA ALA A 204 27.98 -24.44 -21.41
C ALA A 204 28.01 -24.04 -22.88
N SER A 205 27.66 -22.80 -23.24
CA SER A 205 27.70 -22.30 -24.60
C SER A 205 29.13 -22.32 -25.18
N VAL A 206 30.09 -21.84 -24.41
CA VAL A 206 31.54 -21.87 -24.80
C VAL A 206 32.02 -23.30 -24.95
N PHE A 207 31.69 -24.18 -23.99
CA PHE A 207 32.05 -25.58 -23.98
C PHE A 207 31.52 -26.34 -25.22
N ILE A 208 30.23 -26.19 -25.55
CA ILE A 208 29.62 -26.85 -26.72
C ILE A 208 30.33 -26.40 -28.02
N LYS A 209 30.66 -25.11 -28.16
CA LYS A 209 31.34 -24.58 -29.34
C LYS A 209 32.78 -25.13 -29.49
N GLU A 210 33.56 -25.15 -28.39
CA GLU A 210 34.90 -25.68 -28.39
C GLU A 210 34.92 -27.19 -28.72
N ARG A 211 33.96 -27.97 -28.21
CA ARG A 211 33.78 -29.39 -28.52
C ARG A 211 33.45 -29.62 -30.01
N LYS A 212 32.55 -28.79 -30.59
CA LYS A 212 32.21 -28.84 -32.02
C LYS A 212 33.44 -28.56 -32.91
N LYS A 213 34.43 -27.79 -32.44
CA LYS A 213 35.72 -27.55 -33.12
C LYS A 213 36.72 -28.68 -32.94
N GLY A 214 36.35 -29.80 -32.33
CA GLY A 214 37.27 -30.97 -32.12
C GLY A 214 38.31 -30.77 -31.03
N LYS A 215 38.26 -29.71 -30.23
CA LYS A 215 39.22 -29.46 -29.17
C LYS A 215 38.95 -30.37 -27.96
N LYS A 216 40.03 -30.93 -27.38
CA LYS A 216 39.94 -31.65 -26.10
C LYS A 216 39.44 -30.69 -25.01
N ILE A 217 38.55 -31.17 -24.17
CA ILE A 217 37.95 -30.42 -23.06
C ILE A 217 39.06 -30.05 -22.07
N SER A 218 39.20 -28.76 -21.79
CA SER A 218 40.07 -28.31 -20.71
C SER A 218 39.50 -28.77 -19.36
N SER A 219 40.29 -29.43 -18.54
CA SER A 219 39.93 -29.79 -17.15
C SER A 219 39.51 -28.60 -16.33
N LYS A 220 39.98 -27.39 -16.66
CA LYS A 220 39.58 -26.12 -16.04
C LYS A 220 38.10 -25.77 -16.28
N ILE A 221 37.54 -26.07 -17.47
CA ILE A 221 36.13 -25.82 -17.79
C ILE A 221 35.24 -26.79 -17.01
N LEU A 222 35.64 -28.07 -16.93
CA LEU A 222 34.92 -29.06 -16.12
C LEU A 222 34.95 -28.72 -14.64
N LEU A 223 36.07 -28.27 -14.11
CA LEU A 223 36.20 -27.80 -12.74
C LEU A 223 35.31 -26.59 -12.49
N LEU A 224 35.24 -25.65 -13.43
CA LEU A 224 34.41 -24.45 -13.30
C LEU A 224 32.90 -24.79 -13.33
N ILE A 225 32.46 -25.72 -14.19
CA ILE A 225 31.07 -26.22 -14.19
C ILE A 225 30.74 -26.90 -12.87
N PHE A 226 31.64 -27.74 -12.35
CA PHE A 226 31.50 -28.40 -11.06
C PHE A 226 31.40 -27.38 -9.91
N LEU A 227 32.26 -26.35 -9.92
CA LEU A 227 32.27 -25.30 -8.93
C LEU A 227 30.94 -24.51 -8.93
N VAL A 228 30.43 -24.12 -10.11
CA VAL A 228 29.15 -23.41 -10.23
C VAL A 228 27.98 -24.28 -9.78
N PHE A 229 28.01 -25.58 -10.13
CA PHE A 229 26.98 -26.51 -9.66
C PHE A 229 27.02 -26.70 -8.14
N PHE A 230 28.22 -26.82 -7.56
CA PHE A 230 28.42 -26.93 -6.11
C PHE A 230 27.97 -25.65 -5.37
N LEU A 231 28.29 -24.46 -5.92
CA LEU A 231 27.80 -23.19 -5.38
C LEU A 231 26.25 -23.07 -5.47
N ALA A 232 25.65 -23.64 -6.52
CA ALA A 232 24.18 -23.68 -6.63
C ALA A 232 23.56 -24.56 -5.54
N LEU A 233 24.19 -25.72 -5.22
CA LEU A 233 23.73 -26.59 -4.13
C LEU A 233 23.87 -25.93 -2.75
N ILE A 234 24.96 -25.20 -2.52
CA ILE A 234 25.19 -24.44 -1.29
C ILE A 234 24.15 -23.30 -1.17
N ASN A 235 23.87 -22.62 -2.26
CA ASN A 235 22.88 -21.52 -2.28
C ASN A 235 21.49 -21.98 -1.81
N LEU A 236 21.08 -23.22 -2.11
CA LEU A 236 19.81 -23.78 -1.66
C LEU A 236 19.67 -23.86 -0.13
N ASN A 237 20.80 -23.97 0.61
CA ASN A 237 20.79 -24.28 2.04
C ASN A 237 21.28 -23.14 2.95
N ILE A 238 22.09 -22.19 2.47
CA ILE A 238 22.83 -21.25 3.34
C ILE A 238 22.42 -19.78 3.13
N PHE A 239 22.11 -19.36 1.91
CA PHE A 239 21.88 -17.95 1.59
C PHE A 239 20.40 -17.63 1.32
N SER A 240 19.57 -17.59 2.36
CA SER A 240 18.19 -17.14 2.24
C SER A 240 17.94 -15.93 3.13
N PHE A 241 18.50 -14.78 2.77
CA PHE A 241 18.11 -13.50 3.38
C PHE A 241 17.17 -12.72 2.46
N LYS A 242 16.27 -11.94 3.07
CA LYS A 242 15.37 -11.02 2.40
C LYS A 242 15.73 -9.61 2.83
N ILE A 243 15.85 -8.70 1.88
CA ILE A 243 15.99 -7.26 2.13
C ILE A 243 14.70 -6.59 1.67
N ASP A 244 13.97 -6.06 2.62
CA ASP A 244 12.78 -5.29 2.37
C ASP A 244 13.17 -3.83 2.10
N LEU A 245 12.96 -3.36 0.87
CA LEU A 245 13.23 -2.00 0.43
C LEU A 245 11.98 -1.12 0.42
N THR A 246 10.79 -1.70 0.71
CA THR A 246 9.53 -0.93 0.74
C THR A 246 9.61 0.22 1.74
N LYS A 247 8.91 1.31 1.46
CA LYS A 247 8.90 2.52 2.29
C LYS A 247 8.51 2.18 3.74
N ASN A 248 7.48 1.35 3.91
CA ASN A 248 6.92 1.02 5.23
C ASN A 248 7.48 -0.27 5.83
N LYS A 249 8.47 -0.93 5.18
CA LYS A 249 9.03 -2.22 5.65
C LYS A 249 7.98 -3.30 5.94
N ALA A 250 6.94 -3.36 5.09
CA ALA A 250 5.75 -4.19 5.30
C ALA A 250 6.03 -5.70 5.46
N PHE A 251 7.13 -6.19 4.90
CA PHE A 251 7.51 -7.61 4.89
C PHE A 251 8.66 -7.95 5.86
N SER A 252 9.02 -7.04 6.75
CA SER A 252 10.05 -7.24 7.78
C SER A 252 9.46 -7.06 9.18
N VAL A 253 9.99 -7.75 10.17
CA VAL A 253 9.58 -7.58 11.57
C VAL A 253 10.20 -6.30 12.12
N SER A 254 9.40 -5.45 12.76
CA SER A 254 9.83 -4.19 13.36
C SER A 254 10.76 -4.40 14.56
N ASN A 255 11.45 -3.35 14.96
CA ASN A 255 12.31 -3.38 16.14
C ASN A 255 11.48 -3.45 17.42
N GLU A 256 10.33 -2.80 17.47
CA GLU A 256 9.36 -2.78 18.57
C GLU A 256 8.87 -4.21 18.85
N THR A 257 8.40 -4.90 17.81
CA THR A 257 7.98 -6.30 17.91
C THR A 257 9.12 -7.20 18.38
N LYS A 258 10.34 -7.02 17.86
CA LYS A 258 11.52 -7.80 18.29
C LYS A 258 11.86 -7.56 19.77
N GLN A 259 11.83 -6.30 20.22
CA GLN A 259 12.10 -5.95 21.62
C GLN A 259 11.06 -6.53 22.56
N MET A 260 9.77 -6.38 22.22
CA MET A 260 8.68 -6.98 23.00
C MET A 260 8.83 -8.50 23.11
N LEU A 261 9.08 -9.18 21.99
CA LEU A 261 9.26 -10.63 21.99
C LEU A 261 10.51 -11.07 22.76
N ALA A 262 11.56 -10.25 22.80
CA ALA A 262 12.77 -10.51 23.57
C ALA A 262 12.57 -10.28 25.10
N SER A 263 11.61 -9.43 25.49
CA SER A 263 11.28 -9.15 26.90
C SER A 263 10.36 -10.19 27.53
N LEU A 264 9.77 -11.09 26.73
CA LEU A 264 8.87 -12.12 27.24
C LEU A 264 9.54 -13.04 28.25
N GLU A 265 8.83 -13.40 29.32
CA GLU A 265 9.29 -14.32 30.34
C GLU A 265 9.11 -15.79 29.97
N ASP A 266 8.07 -16.14 29.21
CA ASP A 266 7.72 -17.49 28.78
C ASP A 266 7.52 -17.59 27.26
N ASP A 267 7.38 -18.83 26.75
CA ASP A 267 7.20 -19.09 25.32
C ASP A 267 5.79 -18.71 24.85
N ILE A 268 5.72 -18.08 23.68
CA ILE A 268 4.46 -17.84 22.95
C ILE A 268 4.25 -18.95 21.91
N ARG A 269 3.06 -19.51 21.89
CA ARG A 269 2.61 -20.45 20.86
C ARG A 269 1.66 -19.75 19.90
N ILE A 270 2.03 -19.74 18.62
CA ILE A 270 1.23 -19.20 17.52
C ILE A 270 0.67 -20.38 16.74
N LYS A 271 -0.65 -20.49 16.68
CA LYS A 271 -1.35 -21.50 15.90
C LYS A 271 -2.11 -20.81 14.78
N TYR A 272 -1.73 -21.05 13.54
CA TYR A 272 -2.41 -20.51 12.37
C TYR A 272 -3.33 -21.59 11.77
N TYR A 273 -4.63 -21.42 11.94
CA TYR A 273 -5.67 -22.26 11.37
C TYR A 273 -6.00 -21.77 9.97
N LEU A 274 -5.53 -22.50 8.96
CA LEU A 274 -5.62 -22.09 7.56
C LEU A 274 -6.19 -23.17 6.68
N SER A 275 -7.30 -22.87 5.97
CA SER A 275 -7.87 -23.71 4.94
C SER A 275 -6.98 -23.76 3.69
N PRO A 276 -6.61 -24.95 3.18
CA PRO A 276 -5.73 -25.07 2.01
C PRO A 276 -6.29 -24.44 0.73
N SER A 277 -7.62 -24.34 0.60
CA SER A 277 -8.29 -23.65 -0.49
C SER A 277 -7.98 -22.16 -0.55
N LEU A 278 -7.89 -21.49 0.61
CA LEU A 278 -7.49 -20.08 0.70
C LEU A 278 -6.07 -19.85 0.21
N GLU A 279 -5.11 -20.68 0.62
CA GLU A 279 -3.71 -20.54 0.19
C GLU A 279 -3.55 -20.65 -1.33
N LYS A 280 -4.41 -21.43 -1.99
CA LYS A 280 -4.40 -21.58 -3.45
C LYS A 280 -5.02 -20.42 -4.20
N GLN A 281 -6.07 -19.81 -3.65
CA GLN A 281 -6.84 -18.76 -4.32
C GLN A 281 -6.35 -17.34 -4.01
N TYR A 282 -5.83 -17.14 -2.80
CA TYR A 282 -5.41 -15.83 -2.29
C TYR A 282 -3.91 -15.82 -1.99
N PRO A 283 -3.07 -15.32 -2.92
CA PRO A 283 -1.62 -15.26 -2.72
C PRO A 283 -1.19 -14.51 -1.45
N GLN A 284 -2.01 -13.54 -1.02
CA GLN A 284 -1.77 -12.74 0.20
C GLN A 284 -1.72 -13.60 1.47
N VAL A 285 -2.50 -14.68 1.54
CA VAL A 285 -2.49 -15.62 2.66
C VAL A 285 -1.15 -16.33 2.82
N LYS A 286 -0.45 -16.58 1.70
CA LYS A 286 0.92 -17.12 1.72
C LYS A 286 1.91 -16.13 2.34
N GLU A 287 1.67 -14.83 2.16
CA GLU A 287 2.51 -13.78 2.77
C GLU A 287 2.36 -13.77 4.28
N VAL A 288 1.13 -13.90 4.79
CA VAL A 288 0.86 -14.07 6.23
C VAL A 288 1.64 -15.24 6.81
N LYS A 289 1.55 -16.39 6.16
CA LYS A 289 2.29 -17.60 6.54
C LYS A 289 3.81 -17.40 6.55
N ASP A 290 4.34 -16.72 5.53
CA ASP A 290 5.78 -16.45 5.43
C ASP A 290 6.24 -15.40 6.44
N PHE A 291 5.40 -14.43 6.78
CA PHE A 291 5.66 -13.45 7.84
C PHE A 291 5.70 -14.10 9.23
N LEU A 292 4.76 -14.99 9.53
CA LEU A 292 4.75 -15.74 10.80
C LEU A 292 6.01 -16.62 10.95
N LYS A 293 6.47 -17.26 9.86
CA LYS A 293 7.75 -17.99 9.86
C LYS A 293 8.96 -17.08 10.05
N LEU A 294 8.91 -15.86 9.49
CA LEU A 294 9.97 -14.87 9.67
C LEU A 294 10.01 -14.40 11.13
N LEU A 295 8.85 -14.19 11.73
CA LEU A 295 8.69 -13.85 13.15
C LEU A 295 9.34 -14.92 14.04
N GLU A 296 8.99 -16.20 13.84
CA GLU A 296 9.58 -17.34 14.55
C GLU A 296 11.10 -17.41 14.39
N LYS A 297 11.61 -17.27 13.15
CA LYS A 297 13.05 -17.33 12.87
C LYS A 297 13.83 -16.19 13.54
N ASN A 298 13.31 -14.96 13.51
CA ASN A 298 14.00 -13.80 14.08
C ASN A 298 14.07 -13.87 15.61
N THR A 299 13.04 -14.37 16.25
CA THR A 299 12.98 -14.47 17.72
C THR A 299 13.96 -15.51 18.23
N ASN A 300 14.07 -16.64 17.55
CA ASN A 300 14.99 -17.72 17.93
C ASN A 300 16.47 -17.31 17.78
N THR A 301 16.76 -16.23 17.04
CA THR A 301 18.14 -15.73 16.83
C THR A 301 18.54 -14.70 17.89
N PHE A 302 17.60 -13.96 18.46
CA PHE A 302 17.86 -12.82 19.37
C PHE A 302 17.46 -13.06 20.83
N GLY A 303 16.67 -14.11 21.14
CA GLY A 303 16.17 -14.38 22.48
C GLY A 303 16.46 -15.80 22.98
N LYS A 304 16.53 -15.96 24.29
CA LYS A 304 16.66 -17.27 24.96
C LYS A 304 15.38 -18.11 24.87
N LYS A 305 14.29 -17.61 24.27
CA LYS A 305 12.95 -18.19 24.32
C LYS A 305 12.35 -18.32 22.93
N ASN A 306 11.57 -19.35 22.73
CA ASN A 306 11.10 -19.79 21.43
C ASN A 306 9.66 -19.34 21.18
N ILE A 307 9.42 -18.75 20.00
CA ILE A 307 8.09 -18.72 19.43
C ILE A 307 7.86 -20.07 18.76
N GLY A 308 6.83 -20.78 19.17
CA GLY A 308 6.40 -22.01 18.51
C GLY A 308 5.31 -21.72 17.50
N LEU A 309 5.61 -21.81 16.20
CA LEU A 309 4.61 -21.67 15.14
C LEU A 309 4.08 -23.04 14.70
N SER A 310 2.75 -23.19 14.67
CA SER A 310 2.07 -24.37 14.12
C SER A 310 1.01 -23.95 13.12
N ILE A 311 1.09 -24.48 11.89
CA ILE A 311 0.09 -24.25 10.85
C ILE A 311 -0.82 -25.47 10.79
N ILE A 312 -2.10 -25.28 11.06
CA ILE A 312 -3.09 -26.35 11.26
C ILE A 312 -4.15 -26.24 10.16
N ASN A 313 -4.45 -27.35 9.49
CA ASN A 313 -5.58 -27.42 8.58
C ASN A 313 -6.88 -27.65 9.38
N PRO A 314 -7.82 -26.68 9.41
CA PRO A 314 -9.07 -26.81 10.17
C PRO A 314 -10.00 -27.91 9.67
N GLU A 315 -9.89 -28.30 8.40
CA GLU A 315 -10.71 -29.39 7.81
C GLU A 315 -10.44 -30.77 8.45
N LYS A 316 -9.32 -30.89 9.19
CA LYS A 316 -8.95 -32.11 9.91
C LYS A 316 -9.45 -32.13 11.36
N LEU A 317 -10.03 -31.04 11.82
CA LEU A 317 -10.59 -30.93 13.17
C LEU A 317 -12.05 -31.36 13.19
N SER A 318 -12.52 -31.89 14.32
CA SER A 318 -13.93 -32.15 14.52
C SER A 318 -14.72 -30.84 14.71
N GLU A 319 -16.03 -30.88 14.48
CA GLU A 319 -16.89 -29.72 14.71
C GLU A 319 -16.89 -29.26 16.17
N GLU A 320 -16.71 -30.20 17.12
CA GLU A 320 -16.59 -29.89 18.55
C GLU A 320 -15.31 -29.14 18.86
N GLU A 321 -14.19 -29.52 18.25
CA GLU A 321 -12.91 -28.81 18.38
C GLU A 321 -12.99 -27.40 17.77
N ILE A 322 -13.61 -27.25 16.58
CA ILE A 322 -13.80 -25.93 15.95
C ILE A 322 -14.62 -25.01 16.85
N ARG A 323 -15.71 -25.52 17.46
CA ARG A 323 -16.52 -24.75 18.41
C ARG A 323 -15.79 -24.43 19.69
N SER A 324 -15.05 -25.39 20.27
CA SER A 324 -14.29 -25.18 21.49
C SER A 324 -13.16 -24.16 21.33
N LEU A 325 -12.63 -24.03 20.13
CA LEU A 325 -11.60 -23.07 19.76
C LEU A 325 -12.18 -21.72 19.33
N ASP A 326 -13.49 -21.57 19.24
CA ASP A 326 -14.23 -20.41 18.73
C ASP A 326 -13.68 -19.92 17.37
N LEU A 327 -13.41 -20.85 16.46
CA LEU A 327 -12.88 -20.51 15.14
C LEU A 327 -13.99 -19.97 14.23
N LYS A 328 -13.87 -18.72 13.83
CA LYS A 328 -14.80 -18.08 12.91
C LYS A 328 -14.50 -18.48 11.47
N SER A 329 -15.54 -18.80 10.73
CA SER A 329 -15.47 -19.20 9.32
C SER A 329 -16.10 -18.18 8.41
N GLN A 330 -15.58 -18.06 7.19
CA GLN A 330 -16.21 -17.31 6.11
C GLN A 330 -16.63 -18.25 4.98
N GLN A 331 -17.65 -17.85 4.23
CA GLN A 331 -18.01 -18.53 2.98
C GLN A 331 -17.37 -17.79 1.81
N ILE A 332 -16.58 -18.51 1.02
CA ILE A 332 -16.00 -17.97 -0.21
C ILE A 332 -16.58 -18.69 -1.42
N GLN A 333 -16.72 -17.94 -2.51
CA GLN A 333 -17.17 -18.46 -3.77
C GLN A 333 -15.99 -18.99 -4.57
N ILE A 334 -15.99 -20.29 -4.87
CA ILE A 334 -14.94 -20.96 -5.64
C ILE A 334 -15.47 -21.39 -6.99
N ASN A 335 -14.80 -21.01 -8.06
CA ASN A 335 -15.10 -21.47 -9.41
C ASN A 335 -14.23 -22.69 -9.75
N THR A 336 -14.79 -23.88 -9.60
CA THR A 336 -14.11 -25.13 -9.93
C THR A 336 -14.78 -25.79 -11.14
N LYS A 337 -14.02 -25.94 -12.23
CA LYS A 337 -14.47 -26.63 -13.47
C LYS A 337 -15.80 -26.09 -14.04
N GLY A 338 -15.99 -24.74 -14.00
CA GLY A 338 -17.20 -24.11 -14.52
C GLY A 338 -18.44 -24.21 -13.62
N LYS A 339 -18.27 -24.66 -12.37
CA LYS A 339 -19.31 -24.64 -11.33
C LYS A 339 -18.88 -23.69 -10.21
N THR A 340 -19.80 -22.86 -9.79
CA THR A 340 -19.66 -22.01 -8.60
C THR A 340 -20.03 -22.84 -7.38
N VAL A 341 -19.08 -22.99 -6.44
CA VAL A 341 -19.29 -23.69 -5.16
C VAL A 341 -18.98 -22.70 -4.04
N PHE A 342 -19.83 -22.69 -3.02
CA PHE A 342 -19.55 -21.97 -1.78
C PHE A 342 -18.81 -22.90 -0.82
N GLU A 343 -17.63 -22.51 -0.39
CA GLU A 343 -16.81 -23.27 0.55
C GLU A 343 -16.62 -22.50 1.84
N LYS A 344 -16.77 -23.21 2.97
CA LYS A 344 -16.53 -22.69 4.30
C LYS A 344 -15.03 -22.75 4.58
N VAL A 345 -14.41 -21.62 4.81
CA VAL A 345 -12.97 -21.47 4.99
C VAL A 345 -12.61 -20.77 6.28
N PHE A 346 -11.40 -21.02 6.76
CA PHE A 346 -10.86 -20.45 7.99
C PHE A 346 -9.49 -19.83 7.73
N SER A 347 -9.23 -18.68 8.36
CA SER A 347 -7.92 -18.03 8.41
C SER A 347 -7.77 -17.31 9.74
N SER A 348 -7.58 -18.05 10.83
CA SER A 348 -7.50 -17.50 12.19
C SER A 348 -6.15 -17.79 12.83
N ILE A 349 -5.53 -16.78 13.45
CA ILE A 349 -4.29 -16.91 14.21
C ILE A 349 -4.66 -16.90 15.69
N ARG A 350 -4.30 -17.97 16.40
CA ARG A 350 -4.46 -18.05 17.85
C ARG A 350 -3.11 -17.93 18.54
N LEU A 351 -3.02 -16.97 19.43
CA LEU A 351 -1.88 -16.71 20.29
C LEU A 351 -2.15 -17.33 21.65
N GLN A 352 -1.19 -18.05 22.20
CA GLN A 352 -1.28 -18.65 23.51
C GLN A 352 -0.04 -18.30 24.32
N TYR A 353 -0.24 -17.73 25.49
CA TYR A 353 0.81 -17.41 26.46
C TYR A 353 0.35 -17.87 27.84
N LEU A 354 1.10 -18.79 28.47
CA LEU A 354 0.68 -19.49 29.67
C LEU A 354 -0.73 -20.10 29.48
N ASP A 355 -1.66 -19.78 30.38
CA ASP A 355 -3.04 -20.27 30.36
C ASP A 355 -4.01 -19.35 29.58
N LYS A 356 -3.52 -18.18 29.12
CA LYS A 356 -4.33 -17.21 28.36
C LYS A 356 -4.20 -17.44 26.87
N SER A 357 -5.28 -17.19 26.13
CA SER A 357 -5.23 -17.22 24.66
C SER A 357 -6.13 -16.16 24.04
N LEU A 358 -5.67 -15.55 22.95
CA LEU A 358 -6.42 -14.59 22.14
C LEU A 358 -6.32 -14.99 20.66
N SER A 359 -7.34 -14.64 19.90
CA SER A 359 -7.41 -14.94 18.46
C SER A 359 -7.43 -13.67 17.63
N ILE A 360 -6.86 -13.77 16.41
CA ILE A 360 -7.02 -12.82 15.32
C ILE A 360 -7.80 -13.54 14.24
N ASP A 361 -9.02 -13.12 14.00
CA ASP A 361 -9.87 -13.73 13.00
C ASP A 361 -9.61 -13.13 11.61
N PHE A 362 -9.77 -13.95 10.58
CA PHE A 362 -9.66 -13.54 9.18
C PHE A 362 -8.31 -12.88 8.80
N ALA A 363 -7.19 -13.44 9.28
CA ALA A 363 -5.85 -13.00 8.90
C ALA A 363 -5.54 -13.34 7.43
N LEU A 364 -6.05 -12.54 6.49
CA LEU A 364 -5.96 -12.76 5.04
C LEU A 364 -4.84 -11.98 4.35
N SER A 365 -4.34 -10.92 4.99
CA SER A 365 -3.29 -10.04 4.46
C SER A 365 -2.30 -9.61 5.54
N LEU A 366 -1.21 -8.97 5.16
CA LEU A 366 -0.24 -8.40 6.11
C LEU A 366 -0.66 -7.03 6.65
N ASN A 367 -1.70 -6.42 6.08
CA ASN A 367 -2.15 -5.10 6.50
C ASN A 367 -2.59 -5.14 7.97
N GLY A 368 -1.93 -4.36 8.81
CA GLY A 368 -2.20 -4.30 10.24
C GLY A 368 -1.88 -5.58 11.04
N LEU A 369 -1.43 -6.67 10.40
CA LEU A 369 -1.21 -7.95 11.07
C LEU A 369 -0.15 -7.87 12.17
N GLU A 370 0.96 -7.19 11.91
CA GLU A 370 2.03 -7.07 12.91
C GLU A 370 1.55 -6.30 14.14
N TYR A 371 0.79 -5.23 13.93
CA TYR A 371 0.16 -4.48 15.01
C TYR A 371 -0.87 -5.34 15.78
N ALA A 372 -1.72 -6.09 15.08
CA ALA A 372 -2.69 -6.97 15.71
C ALA A 372 -2.01 -8.06 16.55
N LEU A 373 -0.92 -8.65 16.04
CA LEU A 373 -0.10 -9.61 16.82
C LEU A 373 0.51 -8.94 18.03
N PHE A 374 1.12 -7.78 17.87
CA PHE A 374 1.76 -7.02 18.95
C PHE A 374 0.75 -6.67 20.06
N SER A 375 -0.38 -6.07 19.69
CA SER A 375 -1.44 -5.68 20.63
C SER A 375 -2.02 -6.89 21.38
N ARG A 376 -2.28 -8.01 20.69
CA ARG A 376 -2.79 -9.22 21.34
C ARG A 376 -1.76 -9.86 22.29
N ILE A 377 -0.47 -9.82 21.93
CA ILE A 377 0.60 -10.32 22.81
C ILE A 377 0.71 -9.43 24.05
N GLN A 378 0.66 -8.12 23.94
CA GLN A 378 0.65 -7.21 25.09
C GLN A 378 -0.53 -7.51 26.04
N ASN A 379 -1.72 -7.71 25.49
CA ASN A 379 -2.90 -8.05 26.28
C ASN A 379 -2.77 -9.42 27.00
N LEU A 380 -2.06 -10.39 26.39
CA LEU A 380 -1.80 -11.70 27.01
C LEU A 380 -0.82 -11.60 28.18
N ILE A 381 0.17 -10.72 28.08
CA ILE A 381 1.17 -10.49 29.13
C ILE A 381 0.55 -9.77 30.34
N GLY A 382 -0.54 -9.03 30.12
CA GLY A 382 -1.24 -8.30 31.18
C GLY A 382 -0.58 -6.99 31.57
N GLU A 383 0.35 -6.51 30.75
CA GLU A 383 1.15 -5.31 31.08
C GLU A 383 0.49 -4.00 30.65
N ASN A 384 -0.66 -3.89 30.24
CA ASN A 384 -1.41 -2.62 30.10
C ASN A 384 -2.74 -2.88 29.39
N GLU A 385 -3.80 -3.03 30.14
CA GLU A 385 -5.15 -2.83 29.63
C GLU A 385 -5.25 -1.38 29.14
N LYS A 386 -5.37 -1.17 27.85
CA LYS A 386 -5.53 0.17 27.26
C LYS A 386 -6.95 0.66 27.52
N LYS A 387 -7.13 1.33 28.64
CA LYS A 387 -8.43 1.92 29.02
C LYS A 387 -8.64 3.26 28.31
N VAL A 388 -9.87 3.58 28.02
CA VAL A 388 -10.29 4.88 27.50
C VAL A 388 -11.61 5.28 28.13
N TYR A 389 -11.70 6.47 28.68
CA TYR A 389 -12.94 7.03 29.19
C TYR A 389 -13.83 7.51 28.04
N LEU A 390 -15.13 7.27 28.14
CA LEU A 390 -16.14 7.75 27.19
C LEU A 390 -17.17 8.57 27.92
N LEU A 391 -17.34 9.83 27.51
CA LEU A 391 -18.38 10.74 28.00
C LEU A 391 -19.27 11.16 26.84
N LEU A 392 -20.53 10.74 26.85
CA LEU A 392 -21.55 11.22 25.96
C LEU A 392 -22.23 12.46 26.55
N ALA A 393 -22.06 13.60 25.91
CA ALA A 393 -22.63 14.88 26.34
C ALA A 393 -23.68 15.41 25.37
N ASN A 394 -24.14 14.57 24.45
CA ASN A 394 -25.30 14.79 23.59
C ASN A 394 -26.48 13.91 24.07
N ASP A 395 -27.68 14.17 23.59
CA ASP A 395 -28.88 13.42 23.95
C ASP A 395 -28.98 12.06 23.20
N GLN A 396 -27.89 11.57 22.59
CA GLN A 396 -27.89 10.34 21.80
C GLN A 396 -27.64 9.11 22.70
N PRO A 397 -28.34 7.99 22.45
CA PRO A 397 -28.09 6.75 23.18
C PRO A 397 -26.77 6.11 22.78
N LEU A 398 -26.14 5.37 23.69
CA LEU A 398 -24.84 4.69 23.49
C LEU A 398 -24.88 3.71 22.31
N GLU A 399 -26.04 3.12 22.02
CA GLU A 399 -26.27 2.20 20.90
C GLU A 399 -25.95 2.82 19.56
N ASN A 400 -26.09 4.14 19.41
CA ASN A 400 -25.75 4.87 18.17
C ASN A 400 -24.24 4.92 17.90
N TYR A 401 -23.42 4.48 18.84
CA TYR A 401 -21.96 4.40 18.74
C TYR A 401 -21.42 2.95 18.86
N SER A 402 -22.29 1.94 18.78
CA SER A 402 -21.91 0.52 19.00
C SER A 402 -20.86 0.03 18.02
N PHE A 403 -20.87 0.49 16.76
CA PHE A 403 -19.84 0.18 15.77
C PHE A 403 -18.48 0.74 16.19
N PHE A 404 -18.45 2.01 16.56
CA PHE A 404 -17.25 2.69 17.08
C PHE A 404 -16.67 1.97 18.30
N LEU A 405 -17.53 1.62 19.28
CA LEU A 405 -17.11 0.87 20.48
C LEU A 405 -16.56 -0.51 20.16
N SER A 406 -17.20 -1.23 19.24
CA SER A 406 -16.75 -2.55 18.81
C SER A 406 -15.35 -2.50 18.21
N LEU A 407 -15.09 -1.49 17.40
CA LEU A 407 -13.79 -1.29 16.77
C LEU A 407 -12.71 -0.84 17.77
N LEU A 408 -13.04 -0.01 18.77
CA LEU A 408 -12.12 0.29 19.87
C LEU A 408 -11.71 -0.98 20.61
N ILE A 409 -12.67 -1.87 20.88
CA ILE A 409 -12.40 -3.17 21.54
C ILE A 409 -11.55 -4.08 20.63
N GLU A 410 -11.81 -4.13 19.34
CA GLU A 410 -11.00 -4.88 18.39
C GLU A 410 -9.55 -4.39 18.34
N GLU A 411 -9.34 -3.09 18.45
CA GLU A 411 -8.02 -2.46 18.53
C GLU A 411 -7.35 -2.63 19.93
N GLY A 412 -8.02 -3.24 20.88
CA GLY A 412 -7.48 -3.56 22.20
C GLY A 412 -7.72 -2.50 23.27
N PHE A 413 -8.59 -1.50 23.02
CA PHE A 413 -9.01 -0.52 24.00
C PHE A 413 -10.22 -1.03 24.80
N ILE A 414 -10.29 -0.68 26.08
CA ILE A 414 -11.41 -0.98 26.97
C ILE A 414 -12.14 0.34 27.25
N PRO A 415 -13.28 0.60 26.61
CA PRO A 415 -14.07 1.79 26.88
C PRO A 415 -14.72 1.71 28.25
N ILE A 416 -14.61 2.79 29.03
CA ILE A 416 -15.19 2.95 30.36
C ILE A 416 -16.16 4.13 30.32
N ASP A 417 -17.43 3.87 30.55
CA ASP A 417 -18.45 4.89 30.62
C ASP A 417 -18.24 5.79 31.86
N VAL A 418 -18.06 7.09 31.61
CA VAL A 418 -17.81 8.08 32.65
C VAL A 418 -19.05 8.32 33.51
N GLU A 419 -20.27 8.20 33.00
CA GLU A 419 -21.50 8.39 33.78
C GLU A 419 -21.60 7.36 34.91
N THR A 420 -21.14 6.14 34.68
CA THR A 420 -21.13 5.09 35.69
C THR A 420 -19.90 5.16 36.63
N HIS A 421 -18.79 5.75 36.14
CA HIS A 421 -17.53 5.80 36.91
C HIS A 421 -17.40 7.03 37.82
N GLY A 422 -18.04 8.15 37.44
CA GLY A 422 -17.95 9.44 38.14
C GLY A 422 -16.84 10.35 37.56
N ILE A 423 -17.25 11.49 37.04
CA ILE A 423 -16.37 12.44 36.34
C ILE A 423 -15.34 13.11 37.29
N ASP A 424 -15.62 13.16 38.58
CA ASP A 424 -14.76 13.72 39.62
C ASP A 424 -13.53 12.85 39.93
N ARG A 425 -13.52 11.58 39.51
CA ARG A 425 -12.52 10.56 39.87
C ARG A 425 -11.72 10.05 38.71
N LEU A 426 -11.73 10.73 37.58
CA LEU A 426 -11.00 10.31 36.38
C LEU A 426 -9.49 10.33 36.64
N ASP A 427 -8.83 9.23 36.27
CA ASP A 427 -7.38 9.08 36.27
C ASP A 427 -6.80 9.78 35.03
N GLU A 428 -5.90 10.72 35.24
CA GLU A 428 -5.28 11.50 34.16
C GLU A 428 -4.38 10.70 33.22
N THR A 429 -4.03 9.47 33.58
CA THR A 429 -3.25 8.56 32.71
C THR A 429 -4.10 7.85 31.66
N ILE A 430 -5.43 7.89 31.80
CA ILE A 430 -6.39 7.28 30.89
C ILE A 430 -7.01 8.38 30.02
N PRO A 431 -6.89 8.33 28.69
CA PRO A 431 -7.45 9.37 27.82
C PRO A 431 -8.99 9.39 27.87
N LEU A 432 -9.54 10.58 27.66
CA LEU A 432 -11.00 10.81 27.61
C LEU A 432 -11.44 11.06 26.17
N ILE A 433 -12.49 10.38 25.71
CA ILE A 433 -13.26 10.72 24.50
C ILE A 433 -14.55 11.37 24.96
N LEU A 434 -14.80 12.60 24.49
CA LEU A 434 -15.99 13.37 24.78
C LEU A 434 -16.76 13.64 23.48
N ILE A 435 -18.03 13.21 23.42
CA ILE A 435 -18.86 13.27 22.24
C ILE A 435 -20.06 14.17 22.51
N GLY A 436 -20.16 15.23 21.71
CA GLY A 436 -21.23 16.21 21.78
C GLY A 436 -21.11 17.18 22.96
N SER A 437 -21.94 18.18 22.93
CA SER A 437 -22.13 19.16 24.01
C SER A 437 -23.58 19.66 24.04
N ASN A 438 -24.07 19.95 25.22
CA ASN A 438 -25.35 20.59 25.47
C ASN A 438 -25.31 21.33 26.81
N GLU A 439 -26.39 22.01 27.18
CA GLU A 439 -26.46 22.77 28.44
C GLU A 439 -26.23 21.90 29.69
N ASN A 440 -26.50 20.59 29.63
CA ASN A 440 -26.30 19.67 30.77
C ASN A 440 -24.82 19.42 31.07
N ILE A 441 -23.89 19.75 30.16
CA ILE A 441 -22.44 19.64 30.40
C ILE A 441 -21.89 20.78 31.27
N ASN A 442 -22.63 21.91 31.39
CA ASN A 442 -22.14 23.11 32.08
C ASN A 442 -21.69 22.81 33.52
N ASP A 443 -22.45 22.02 34.29
CA ASP A 443 -22.12 21.63 35.64
C ASP A 443 -20.92 20.63 35.70
N LYS A 444 -20.63 19.92 34.60
CA LYS A 444 -19.54 18.94 34.49
C LYS A 444 -18.25 19.58 33.97
N THR A 445 -18.31 20.71 33.27
CA THR A 445 -17.14 21.38 32.63
C THR A 445 -16.00 21.69 33.62
N PRO A 446 -16.23 22.15 34.86
CA PRO A 446 -15.16 22.34 35.82
C PRO A 446 -14.40 21.04 36.18
N TYR A 447 -15.07 19.89 36.17
CA TYR A 447 -14.42 18.59 36.42
C TYR A 447 -13.60 18.14 35.21
N ILE A 448 -14.09 18.41 33.99
CA ILE A 448 -13.35 18.16 32.73
C ILE A 448 -12.11 19.02 32.71
N GLU A 449 -12.23 20.32 33.04
CA GLU A 449 -11.07 21.19 33.19
C GLU A 449 -10.09 20.61 34.22
N SER A 450 -10.56 20.26 35.41
CA SER A 450 -9.73 19.70 36.47
C SER A 450 -8.96 18.45 36.01
N PHE A 451 -9.58 17.57 35.22
CA PHE A 451 -8.93 16.41 34.62
C PHE A 451 -7.81 16.84 33.66
N ILE A 452 -8.07 17.79 32.78
CA ILE A 452 -7.08 18.33 31.81
C ILE A 452 -5.95 19.08 32.54
N MET A 453 -6.27 19.82 33.57
CA MET A 453 -5.28 20.55 34.39
C MET A 453 -4.30 19.60 35.11
N ARG A 454 -4.72 18.39 35.46
CA ARG A 454 -3.84 17.33 36.00
C ARG A 454 -2.99 16.64 34.93
N GLY A 455 -3.22 16.91 33.65
CA GLY A 455 -2.47 16.33 32.50
C GLY A 455 -3.27 15.29 31.70
N GLY A 456 -4.58 15.15 31.97
CA GLY A 456 -5.45 14.23 31.23
C GLY A 456 -5.62 14.67 29.77
N SER A 457 -5.39 13.77 28.85
CA SER A 457 -5.55 14.01 27.41
C SER A 457 -6.97 13.74 26.96
N THR A 458 -7.51 14.59 26.09
CA THR A 458 -8.91 14.51 25.68
C THR A 458 -9.08 14.64 24.16
N LEU A 459 -9.94 13.78 23.60
CA LEU A 459 -10.44 13.87 22.23
C LEU A 459 -11.87 14.42 22.28
N PHE A 460 -12.10 15.55 21.64
CA PHE A 460 -13.39 16.24 21.59
C PHE A 460 -14.02 16.09 20.21
N PHE A 461 -15.25 15.58 20.17
CA PHE A 461 -16.13 15.53 19.01
C PHE A 461 -17.32 16.44 19.27
N LEU A 462 -17.27 17.67 18.81
CA LEU A 462 -18.20 18.73 19.21
C LEU A 462 -18.77 19.44 17.99
N SER A 463 -19.98 19.98 18.12
CA SER A 463 -20.60 20.80 17.10
C SER A 463 -21.47 21.86 17.74
N LYS A 464 -21.56 23.06 17.14
CA LYS A 464 -22.56 24.08 17.50
C LYS A 464 -23.91 23.88 16.81
N THR A 465 -24.03 22.86 15.99
CA THR A 465 -25.24 22.50 15.28
C THR A 465 -25.74 21.13 15.72
N LYS A 466 -27.03 21.01 16.04
CA LYS A 466 -27.69 19.73 16.27
C LYS A 466 -28.34 19.27 14.97
N ILE A 467 -27.93 18.08 14.48
CA ILE A 467 -28.52 17.45 13.30
C ILE A 467 -29.33 16.24 13.73
N ALA A 468 -30.58 16.15 13.24
CA ALA A 468 -31.42 14.96 13.39
C ALA A 468 -31.06 13.91 12.34
N PHE A 469 -29.82 13.35 12.44
CA PHE A 469 -29.24 12.47 11.40
C PHE A 469 -29.90 11.10 11.31
N ASP A 470 -30.67 10.71 12.30
CA ASP A 470 -31.44 9.47 12.38
C ASP A 470 -32.89 9.62 11.82
N SER A 471 -33.29 10.81 11.39
CA SER A 471 -34.62 11.08 10.89
C SER A 471 -34.62 11.85 9.56
N ASP A 472 -34.82 13.15 9.62
CA ASP A 472 -35.03 14.02 8.44
C ASP A 472 -33.88 14.98 8.13
N TRP A 473 -32.77 14.82 8.86
CA TRP A 473 -31.54 15.65 8.78
C TRP A 473 -31.80 17.15 9.11
N THR A 474 -32.89 17.46 9.80
CA THR A 474 -33.13 18.84 10.24
C THR A 474 -31.96 19.33 11.07
N GLY A 475 -31.33 20.41 10.63
CA GLY A 475 -30.24 21.09 11.33
C GLY A 475 -30.74 22.29 12.12
N LYS A 476 -30.33 22.41 13.38
CA LYS A 476 -30.70 23.55 14.25
C LYS A 476 -29.49 24.01 15.07
N THR A 477 -29.38 25.32 15.31
CA THR A 477 -28.37 25.90 16.22
C THR A 477 -28.52 25.34 17.63
N LYS A 478 -27.41 25.07 18.30
CA LYS A 478 -27.35 24.77 19.74
C LYS A 478 -27.20 26.06 20.55
N ASN A 479 -27.67 26.04 21.77
CA ASN A 479 -27.30 27.07 22.72
C ASN A 479 -25.81 26.98 23.07
N GLN A 480 -25.20 28.12 23.38
CA GLN A 480 -23.80 28.17 23.81
C GLN A 480 -23.65 27.44 25.16
N ASP A 481 -22.61 26.64 25.29
CA ASP A 481 -22.29 25.92 26.53
C ASP A 481 -20.91 26.26 27.05
N ALA A 482 -20.69 26.03 28.33
CA ALA A 482 -19.43 26.36 29.00
C ALA A 482 -18.22 25.58 28.49
N LEU A 483 -18.43 24.42 27.88
CA LEU A 483 -17.36 23.59 27.30
C LEU A 483 -16.80 24.26 26.03
N LEU A 484 -17.66 24.76 25.15
CA LEU A 484 -17.27 25.48 23.95
C LEU A 484 -16.59 26.80 24.27
N GLU A 485 -17.04 27.53 25.32
CA GLU A 485 -16.39 28.75 25.81
C GLU A 485 -14.97 28.46 26.34
N MET A 486 -14.80 27.36 27.08
CA MET A 486 -13.50 26.93 27.59
C MET A 486 -12.54 26.58 26.44
N LEU A 487 -13.00 25.87 25.40
CA LEU A 487 -12.18 25.53 24.23
C LEU A 487 -11.78 26.77 23.43
N ASP A 488 -12.69 27.74 23.26
CA ASP A 488 -12.39 29.03 22.64
C ASP A 488 -11.30 29.78 23.41
N TYR A 489 -11.42 29.84 24.74
CA TYR A 489 -10.37 30.42 25.61
C TYR A 489 -9.01 29.72 25.44
N TRP A 490 -9.02 28.43 25.12
CA TRP A 490 -7.80 27.66 24.83
C TRP A 490 -7.31 27.78 23.38
N GLY A 491 -8.03 28.51 22.53
CA GLY A 491 -7.65 28.76 21.15
C GLY A 491 -8.26 27.83 20.12
N PHE A 492 -9.31 27.08 20.48
CA PHE A 492 -10.13 26.29 19.55
C PHE A 492 -11.49 26.96 19.39
N GLU A 493 -11.59 27.92 18.49
CA GLU A 493 -12.81 28.69 18.23
C GLU A 493 -13.73 27.93 17.29
N ILE A 494 -14.72 27.20 17.85
CA ILE A 494 -15.79 26.58 17.08
C ILE A 494 -16.88 27.64 16.87
N GLN A 495 -17.15 28.00 15.60
CA GLN A 495 -18.06 29.07 15.21
C GLN A 495 -19.49 28.57 14.97
N ASP A 496 -20.46 29.48 14.99
CA ASP A 496 -21.83 29.19 14.59
C ASP A 496 -21.90 28.95 13.08
N GLY A 497 -22.86 28.11 12.66
CA GLY A 497 -23.13 27.84 11.27
C GLY A 497 -22.77 26.40 10.84
N LEU A 498 -23.13 26.06 9.63
CA LEU A 498 -22.75 24.84 8.96
C LEU A 498 -21.69 25.12 7.87
N LEU A 499 -20.66 24.32 7.86
CA LEU A 499 -19.57 24.47 6.92
C LEU A 499 -19.94 23.82 5.57
N ILE A 500 -19.75 24.57 4.50
CA ILE A 500 -19.91 24.14 3.11
C ILE A 500 -18.57 24.20 2.43
N ASP A 501 -18.09 23.08 1.86
CA ASP A 501 -16.90 23.06 1.01
C ASP A 501 -17.35 22.82 -0.44
N LEU A 502 -17.04 23.75 -1.33
CA LEU A 502 -17.45 23.67 -2.73
C LEU A 502 -16.55 22.78 -3.58
N GLU A 503 -15.36 22.43 -3.08
CA GLU A 503 -14.41 21.57 -3.78
C GLU A 503 -14.37 20.14 -3.22
N ASN A 504 -14.32 19.99 -1.89
CA ASN A 504 -14.15 18.70 -1.21
C ASN A 504 -15.49 18.12 -0.73
N LYS A 505 -16.38 17.86 -1.66
CA LYS A 505 -17.70 17.31 -1.35
C LYS A 505 -17.63 15.78 -1.25
N ALA A 506 -18.34 15.19 -0.30
CA ALA A 506 -18.58 13.77 -0.28
C ALA A 506 -19.82 13.41 -1.12
N GLU A 507 -19.81 12.20 -1.66
CA GLU A 507 -20.95 11.68 -2.42
C GLU A 507 -22.04 11.17 -1.49
N LEU A 508 -23.26 11.58 -1.76
CA LEU A 508 -24.46 11.08 -1.12
C LEU A 508 -25.23 10.16 -2.09
N ALA A 509 -25.41 8.90 -1.71
CA ALA A 509 -26.20 7.96 -2.47
C ALA A 509 -27.68 8.12 -2.14
N MET A 510 -28.51 8.40 -3.14
CA MET A 510 -29.96 8.55 -3.01
C MET A 510 -30.68 7.56 -3.90
N GLN A 511 -31.83 7.08 -3.45
CA GLN A 511 -32.69 6.24 -4.29
C GLN A 511 -33.41 7.13 -5.30
N ASN A 512 -33.23 6.83 -6.59
CA ASN A 512 -33.99 7.51 -7.63
C ASN A 512 -35.42 6.99 -7.64
N LEU A 513 -36.39 7.90 -7.44
CA LEU A 513 -37.82 7.54 -7.36
C LEU A 513 -38.43 7.20 -8.73
N GLU A 514 -37.75 7.46 -9.86
CA GLU A 514 -38.28 7.23 -11.19
C GLU A 514 -37.95 5.84 -11.76
N ASP A 515 -36.81 5.25 -11.43
CA ASP A 515 -36.33 4.01 -12.03
C ASP A 515 -35.76 2.96 -11.04
N ASP A 516 -36.03 3.07 -9.74
CA ASP A 516 -35.50 2.22 -8.65
C ASP A 516 -33.95 2.10 -8.62
N GLY A 517 -33.25 3.00 -9.33
CA GLY A 517 -31.78 3.09 -9.32
C GLY A 517 -31.25 3.82 -8.09
N ILE A 518 -29.94 3.69 -7.87
CA ILE A 518 -29.20 4.53 -6.90
C ILE A 518 -28.49 5.63 -7.71
N GLU A 519 -28.75 6.87 -7.40
CA GLU A 519 -28.06 8.04 -7.93
C GLU A 519 -27.16 8.63 -6.87
N THR A 520 -25.96 9.04 -7.23
CA THR A 520 -25.05 9.73 -6.32
C THR A 520 -24.99 11.22 -6.65
N ILE A 521 -25.09 12.06 -5.63
CA ILE A 521 -24.97 13.51 -5.76
C ILE A 521 -23.86 14.03 -4.85
N ASP A 522 -23.14 15.06 -5.28
CA ASP A 522 -22.16 15.79 -4.46
C ASP A 522 -22.87 16.62 -3.41
N TYR A 523 -22.69 16.27 -2.14
CA TYR A 523 -23.37 16.96 -1.04
C TYR A 523 -22.40 17.86 -0.28
N ALA A 524 -22.54 19.17 -0.45
CA ALA A 524 -21.57 20.16 0.00
C ALA A 524 -21.46 20.34 1.54
N LEU A 525 -22.42 19.85 2.31
CA LEU A 525 -22.36 19.79 3.78
C LEU A 525 -21.64 18.54 4.30
N TRP A 526 -21.30 17.60 3.43
CA TRP A 526 -20.40 16.49 3.72
C TRP A 526 -19.09 16.72 3.01
N GLN A 527 -18.00 16.77 3.77
CA GLN A 527 -16.68 17.04 3.22
C GLN A 527 -15.83 15.76 3.25
N LYS A 528 -15.26 15.42 2.11
CA LYS A 528 -14.25 14.38 2.00
C LYS A 528 -12.87 15.02 1.85
N ILE A 529 -12.15 15.10 2.95
CA ILE A 529 -10.86 15.76 2.99
C ILE A 529 -9.76 14.73 2.80
N GLU A 530 -9.04 14.85 1.69
CA GLU A 530 -7.81 14.06 1.48
C GLU A 530 -6.68 14.59 2.36
N LYS A 531 -5.71 13.71 2.66
CA LYS A 531 -4.53 14.07 3.42
C LYS A 531 -3.80 15.25 2.76
N ASN A 532 -3.73 16.37 3.45
CA ASN A 532 -2.90 17.50 3.06
C ASN A 532 -1.41 17.19 3.29
N ASN A 533 -0.50 18.02 2.74
CA ASN A 533 0.97 17.91 2.91
C ASN A 533 1.43 18.21 4.36
N ILE A 534 0.60 17.93 5.35
CA ILE A 534 0.91 18.08 6.76
C ILE A 534 1.60 16.79 7.23
N GLU A 535 2.83 16.93 7.69
CA GLU A 535 3.57 15.81 8.29
C GLU A 535 3.18 15.69 9.77
N ASN A 536 2.39 14.68 10.09
CA ASN A 536 2.05 14.33 11.47
C ASN A 536 1.76 12.82 11.56
N PRO A 537 2.34 12.09 12.55
CA PRO A 537 2.14 10.65 12.71
C PRO A 537 0.66 10.23 12.80
N LEU A 538 -0.19 11.06 13.38
CA LEU A 538 -1.62 10.80 13.55
C LEU A 538 -2.34 10.55 12.23
N ILE A 539 -1.93 11.27 11.16
CA ILE A 539 -2.59 11.26 9.87
C ILE A 539 -1.81 10.52 8.79
N ASP A 540 -0.64 9.95 9.11
CA ASP A 540 0.22 9.33 8.10
C ASP A 540 -0.41 8.12 7.39
N ALA A 541 -1.25 7.34 8.09
CA ALA A 541 -1.97 6.21 7.50
C ALA A 541 -3.38 6.55 7.01
N VAL A 542 -3.87 7.73 7.32
CA VAL A 542 -5.21 8.17 6.93
C VAL A 542 -5.13 8.70 5.51
N LYS A 543 -5.94 8.16 4.61
CA LYS A 543 -6.01 8.60 3.21
C LYS A 543 -6.90 9.82 3.06
N SER A 544 -8.10 9.72 3.58
CA SER A 544 -9.11 10.80 3.62
C SER A 544 -9.98 10.64 4.85
N LEU A 545 -10.57 11.72 5.31
CA LEU A 545 -11.62 11.70 6.32
C LEU A 545 -12.88 12.34 5.76
N ASP A 546 -14.01 11.71 6.07
CA ASP A 546 -15.33 12.25 5.74
C ASP A 546 -15.90 12.91 6.99
N PHE A 547 -16.23 14.19 6.87
CA PHE A 547 -16.87 14.99 7.90
C PHE A 547 -18.32 15.25 7.52
N PHE A 548 -19.22 15.19 8.51
CA PHE A 548 -20.65 15.22 8.30
C PHE A 548 -21.29 16.39 9.06
N TRP A 549 -21.68 17.43 8.35
CA TRP A 549 -22.25 18.68 8.88
C TRP A 549 -21.35 19.35 9.95
N PRO A 550 -20.05 19.50 9.71
CA PRO A 550 -19.16 20.07 10.70
C PRO A 550 -19.46 21.56 10.92
N SER A 551 -19.19 22.04 12.14
CA SER A 551 -19.15 23.46 12.44
C SER A 551 -17.85 24.08 11.95
N PRO A 552 -17.83 25.37 11.56
CA PRO A 552 -16.59 26.07 11.25
C PRO A 552 -15.68 26.15 12.48
N MET A 553 -14.38 25.89 12.34
CA MET A 553 -13.42 26.04 13.43
C MET A 553 -12.20 26.84 12.98
N LYS A 554 -11.74 27.78 13.84
CA LYS A 554 -10.48 28.49 13.74
C LYS A 554 -9.58 28.13 14.92
N ILE A 555 -8.27 28.25 14.75
CA ILE A 555 -7.29 27.94 15.80
C ILE A 555 -6.36 29.11 16.06
N HIS A 556 -5.98 29.31 17.33
CA HIS A 556 -5.09 30.36 17.78
C HIS A 556 -4.05 29.79 18.76
N SER A 557 -2.79 29.70 18.35
CA SER A 557 -1.70 29.24 19.22
C SER A 557 -1.21 30.36 20.13
N SER A 558 -0.71 30.01 21.32
CA SER A 558 -0.06 30.94 22.27
C SER A 558 1.38 30.48 22.59
N GLU A 559 2.11 31.26 23.37
CA GLU A 559 3.50 30.94 23.76
C GLU A 559 3.66 29.60 24.53
N ASN A 560 2.62 29.14 25.23
CA ASN A 560 2.70 27.96 26.12
C ASN A 560 2.03 26.72 25.54
N GLN A 561 1.28 26.87 24.46
CA GLN A 561 0.56 25.80 23.78
C GLN A 561 0.72 25.94 22.27
N LYS A 562 1.00 24.82 21.60
CA LYS A 562 1.05 24.74 20.15
C LYS A 562 -0.21 24.08 19.66
N ILE A 563 -0.96 24.75 18.79
CA ILE A 563 -2.12 24.15 18.13
C ILE A 563 -1.77 23.98 16.65
N GLN A 564 -1.92 22.76 16.16
CA GLN A 564 -1.65 22.38 14.78
C GLN A 564 -2.94 21.90 14.11
N ALA A 565 -3.27 22.49 12.96
CA ALA A 565 -4.32 21.92 12.11
C ALA A 565 -3.87 20.56 11.55
N LEU A 566 -4.74 19.57 11.60
CA LEU A 566 -4.53 18.24 11.04
C LEU A 566 -5.27 18.07 9.71
N PHE A 567 -6.50 18.53 9.64
CA PHE A 567 -7.33 18.54 8.43
C PHE A 567 -7.91 19.92 8.20
N LEU A 568 -7.91 20.35 6.95
CA LEU A 568 -8.34 21.67 6.50
C LEU A 568 -9.28 21.54 5.32
N THR A 569 -10.28 22.38 5.27
CA THR A 569 -11.15 22.53 4.08
C THR A 569 -10.38 23.13 2.90
N SER A 570 -11.02 23.24 1.74
CA SER A 570 -10.52 24.03 0.63
C SER A 570 -10.59 25.55 0.92
N GLU A 571 -9.87 26.35 0.15
CA GLU A 571 -9.99 27.83 0.17
C GLU A 571 -11.33 28.34 -0.37
N HIS A 572 -12.14 27.44 -0.94
CA HIS A 572 -13.46 27.74 -1.49
C HIS A 572 -14.60 27.34 -0.55
N SER A 573 -14.31 27.26 0.74
CA SER A 573 -15.31 26.95 1.76
C SER A 573 -15.99 28.21 2.26
N LEU A 574 -17.20 28.04 2.74
CA LEU A 574 -18.05 29.11 3.27
C LEU A 574 -18.93 28.58 4.41
N VAL A 575 -19.54 29.49 5.17
CA VAL A 575 -20.41 29.18 6.29
C VAL A 575 -21.84 29.47 5.90
N GLN A 576 -22.74 28.50 6.13
CA GLN A 576 -24.17 28.72 6.05
C GLN A 576 -24.67 29.19 7.42
N ASP A 577 -25.26 30.36 7.46
CA ASP A 577 -25.94 30.87 8.65
C ASP A 577 -27.32 30.23 8.80
N ALA A 578 -27.78 30.11 10.05
CA ALA A 578 -29.13 29.68 10.34
C ALA A 578 -30.14 30.81 9.98
N ASP A 579 -31.39 30.39 9.75
CA ASP A 579 -32.52 31.35 9.62
C ASP A 579 -32.88 32.00 10.96
N GLU A 580 -33.91 32.89 10.95
CA GLU A 580 -34.38 33.60 12.14
C GLU A 580 -34.92 32.65 13.24
N GLU A 581 -35.30 31.41 12.89
CA GLU A 581 -35.79 30.38 13.82
C GLU A 581 -34.69 29.43 14.27
N GLY A 582 -33.46 29.60 13.76
CA GLY A 582 -32.26 28.82 14.06
C GLY A 582 -32.13 27.55 13.26
N PHE A 583 -32.81 27.39 12.13
CA PHE A 583 -32.72 26.23 11.27
C PHE A 583 -31.74 26.41 10.10
N PHE A 584 -31.17 25.31 9.64
CA PHE A 584 -30.28 25.26 8.48
C PHE A 584 -30.93 24.54 7.31
N VAL A 585 -30.56 24.93 6.10
CA VAL A 585 -30.94 24.21 4.88
C VAL A 585 -30.01 22.99 4.72
N THR A 586 -30.55 21.82 4.97
CA THR A 586 -29.81 20.54 4.86
C THR A 586 -30.30 19.65 3.72
N ASP A 587 -31.44 19.98 3.11
CA ASP A 587 -31.95 19.22 1.97
C ASP A 587 -31.00 19.29 0.77
N PRO A 588 -30.54 18.13 0.23
CA PRO A 588 -29.56 18.09 -0.84
C PRO A 588 -30.01 18.80 -2.12
N PHE A 589 -31.30 18.74 -2.46
CA PHE A 589 -31.83 19.36 -3.68
C PHE A 589 -31.97 20.89 -3.51
N ALA A 590 -32.32 21.32 -2.31
CA ALA A 590 -32.36 22.73 -2.00
C ALA A 590 -30.96 23.34 -2.05
N LEU A 591 -29.96 22.67 -1.51
CA LEU A 591 -28.56 23.09 -1.56
C LEU A 591 -28.01 23.12 -2.98
N ALA A 592 -28.34 22.17 -3.83
CA ALA A 592 -27.90 22.14 -5.23
C ALA A 592 -28.43 23.34 -6.02
N SER A 593 -29.57 23.92 -5.61
CA SER A 593 -30.15 25.10 -6.20
C SER A 593 -29.70 26.44 -5.56
N TYR A 594 -28.99 26.35 -4.42
CA TYR A 594 -28.53 27.51 -3.66
C TYR A 594 -27.39 28.22 -4.38
N ARG A 595 -27.51 29.54 -4.60
CA ARG A 595 -26.45 30.33 -5.22
C ARG A 595 -25.57 30.96 -4.15
N TYR A 596 -24.33 30.52 -4.09
CA TYR A 596 -23.30 31.01 -3.15
C TYR A 596 -22.59 32.27 -3.69
N GLU A 597 -23.28 33.13 -4.43
CA GLU A 597 -22.73 34.38 -4.99
C GLU A 597 -22.53 35.40 -3.87
N ASN A 598 -21.32 36.01 -3.81
CA ASN A 598 -20.96 37.09 -2.87
C ASN A 598 -20.73 36.67 -1.38
N GLN A 599 -20.64 35.41 -1.05
CA GLN A 599 -20.22 34.98 0.29
C GLN A 599 -18.71 34.97 0.44
N LEU A 600 -18.20 35.32 1.63
CA LEU A 600 -16.79 35.26 1.96
C LEU A 600 -16.36 33.78 1.94
N ARG A 601 -15.27 33.51 1.20
CA ARG A 601 -14.68 32.17 1.12
C ARG A 601 -13.38 32.17 1.90
N GLU A 602 -13.21 31.18 2.78
CA GLU A 602 -12.01 31.02 3.57
C GLU A 602 -11.80 29.55 3.93
N GLN A 603 -10.60 29.22 4.38
CA GLN A 603 -10.24 27.87 4.81
C GLN A 603 -10.52 27.69 6.30
N PHE A 604 -11.12 26.57 6.69
CA PHE A 604 -11.45 26.21 8.07
C PHE A 604 -10.73 24.93 8.51
N VAL A 605 -10.57 24.77 9.81
CA VAL A 605 -9.95 23.60 10.43
C VAL A 605 -11.05 22.57 10.77
N LEU A 606 -10.84 21.32 10.38
CA LEU A 606 -11.75 20.20 10.65
C LEU A 606 -11.23 19.22 11.69
N ALA A 607 -9.94 19.24 11.98
CA ALA A 607 -9.35 18.58 13.13
C ALA A 607 -8.08 19.32 13.53
N ALA A 608 -7.87 19.50 14.83
CA ALA A 608 -6.70 20.17 15.38
C ALA A 608 -6.12 19.39 16.58
N LEU A 609 -4.79 19.42 16.68
CA LEU A 609 -4.04 18.91 17.83
C LEU A 609 -3.46 20.08 18.62
N GLY A 610 -3.82 20.20 19.88
CA GLY A 610 -3.21 21.11 20.83
C GLY A 610 -2.28 20.37 21.78
N GLU A 611 -1.06 20.87 21.92
CA GLU A 611 -0.02 20.30 22.77
C GLU A 611 0.57 21.36 23.69
N GLY A 612 0.87 20.98 24.92
CA GLY A 612 1.51 21.84 25.89
C GLY A 612 0.72 22.05 27.17
N SER A 613 0.87 23.23 27.78
CA SER A 613 0.23 23.59 29.05
C SER A 613 -0.83 24.66 28.83
N PHE A 614 -2.07 24.34 29.07
CA PHE A 614 -3.22 25.20 28.88
C PHE A 614 -3.49 26.04 30.14
N PRO A 615 -3.88 27.33 30.00
CA PRO A 615 -4.23 28.16 31.12
C PRO A 615 -5.55 27.69 31.75
N GLY A 616 -5.67 27.79 33.08
CA GLY A 616 -6.93 27.47 33.76
C GLY A 616 -8.05 28.44 33.37
N TYR A 617 -9.23 27.92 33.06
CA TYR A 617 -10.44 28.68 32.77
C TYR A 617 -11.26 28.94 34.03
N TYR A 618 -11.55 27.87 34.80
CA TYR A 618 -12.18 27.95 36.12
C TYR A 618 -11.15 27.98 37.26
N SER A 619 -9.97 27.40 37.03
CA SER A 619 -8.89 27.29 38.00
C SER A 619 -7.80 28.30 37.74
N SER A 620 -6.95 28.57 38.75
CA SER A 620 -5.75 29.39 38.58
C SER A 620 -4.54 28.53 38.15
N GLY A 621 -3.70 29.07 37.26
CA GLY A 621 -2.45 28.42 36.87
C GLY A 621 -2.48 27.83 35.49
N LYS A 622 -1.62 26.83 35.23
CA LYS A 622 -1.48 26.14 33.96
C LYS A 622 -1.56 24.64 34.18
N SER A 623 -2.06 23.92 33.18
CA SER A 623 -2.09 22.46 33.21
C SER A 623 -0.68 21.87 33.22
N LYS A 624 -0.57 20.62 33.68
CA LYS A 624 0.55 19.79 33.27
C LYS A 624 0.52 19.64 31.72
N PRO A 625 1.65 19.32 31.08
CA PRO A 625 1.63 19.06 29.64
C PRO A 625 0.58 18.00 29.29
N THR A 626 -0.27 18.32 28.32
CA THR A 626 -1.37 17.46 27.87
C THR A 626 -1.60 17.61 26.38
N HIS A 627 -2.44 16.74 25.82
CA HIS A 627 -2.85 16.73 24.42
C HIS A 627 -4.36 16.88 24.31
N LEU A 628 -4.80 17.82 23.49
CA LEU A 628 -6.20 18.00 23.16
C LEU A 628 -6.37 17.83 21.65
N ILE A 629 -7.26 16.94 21.25
CA ILE A 629 -7.65 16.79 19.84
C ILE A 629 -9.08 17.23 19.71
N VAL A 630 -9.33 18.24 18.87
CA VAL A 630 -10.64 18.85 18.70
C VAL A 630 -11.11 18.66 17.25
N ILE A 631 -12.31 18.09 17.12
CA ILE A 631 -12.97 17.79 15.86
C ILE A 631 -14.36 18.47 15.91
N PRO A 632 -14.67 19.43 15.03
CA PRO A 632 -15.92 20.18 15.05
C PRO A 632 -17.10 19.41 14.40
N ASP A 633 -17.15 18.09 14.64
CA ASP A 633 -18.15 17.16 14.11
C ASP A 633 -18.44 16.05 15.15
N GLU A 634 -19.66 15.96 15.61
CA GLU A 634 -20.09 14.93 16.56
C GLU A 634 -20.77 13.71 15.91
N VAL A 635 -21.03 13.79 14.59
CA VAL A 635 -21.76 12.76 13.84
C VAL A 635 -20.82 11.75 13.18
N CYS A 636 -19.58 12.16 12.89
CA CYS A 636 -18.59 11.39 12.10
C CYS A 636 -18.27 10.00 12.67
N ILE A 637 -18.45 9.77 13.98
CA ILE A 637 -18.20 8.47 14.65
C ILE A 637 -19.49 7.70 14.96
N SER A 638 -20.64 8.20 14.55
CA SER A 638 -21.94 7.54 14.75
C SER A 638 -22.09 6.31 13.84
N ASN A 639 -22.95 5.37 14.24
CA ASN A 639 -23.28 4.20 13.43
C ASN A 639 -23.87 4.57 12.05
N ALA A 640 -24.53 5.71 11.95
CA ALA A 640 -25.16 6.18 10.73
C ALA A 640 -24.14 6.46 9.62
N MET A 641 -22.92 6.86 9.98
CA MET A 641 -21.89 7.28 9.02
C MET A 641 -20.78 6.21 8.78
N GLY A 642 -20.51 5.33 9.74
CA GLY A 642 -19.72 4.10 9.59
C GLY A 642 -18.34 4.23 8.94
N ASN A 643 -17.57 5.29 9.23
CA ASN A 643 -16.30 5.59 8.54
C ASN A 643 -15.09 4.91 9.20
N ILE A 644 -14.52 3.88 8.53
CA ILE A 644 -13.35 3.13 9.03
C ILE A 644 -12.08 3.98 9.05
N ASP A 645 -11.89 4.90 8.10
CA ASP A 645 -10.70 5.77 8.07
C ASP A 645 -10.71 6.73 9.25
N PHE A 646 -11.89 7.22 9.64
CA PHE A 646 -12.06 8.05 10.84
C PHE A 646 -11.67 7.29 12.11
N LEU A 647 -12.04 6.03 12.19
CA LEU A 647 -11.66 5.18 13.30
C LEU A 647 -10.15 4.95 13.38
N THR A 648 -9.49 4.77 12.25
CA THR A 648 -8.02 4.69 12.19
C THR A 648 -7.40 5.96 12.75
N PHE A 649 -7.95 7.13 12.44
CA PHE A 649 -7.51 8.41 12.99
C PHE A 649 -7.71 8.48 14.51
N VAL A 650 -8.88 8.07 15.03
CA VAL A 650 -9.18 8.08 16.47
C VAL A 650 -8.25 7.14 17.24
N THR A 651 -8.04 5.92 16.74
CA THR A 651 -7.16 4.96 17.41
C THR A 651 -5.69 5.37 17.36
N ASN A 652 -5.22 5.99 16.26
CA ASN A 652 -3.91 6.61 16.21
C ASN A 652 -3.80 7.77 17.22
N SER A 653 -4.85 8.57 17.34
CA SER A 653 -4.92 9.66 18.31
C SER A 653 -4.81 9.15 19.75
N LEU A 654 -5.49 8.07 20.08
CA LEU A 654 -5.39 7.43 21.40
C LEU A 654 -3.98 6.89 21.65
N LEU A 655 -3.35 6.23 20.68
CA LEU A 655 -1.97 5.75 20.80
C LEU A 655 -0.97 6.91 20.98
N TYR A 656 -1.19 8.02 20.30
CA TYR A 656 -0.36 9.21 20.42
C TYR A 656 -0.44 9.82 21.82
N VAL A 657 -1.65 10.08 22.30
CA VAL A 657 -1.86 10.73 23.60
C VAL A 657 -1.49 9.84 24.80
N THR A 658 -1.40 8.51 24.61
CA THR A 658 -0.89 7.57 25.62
C THR A 658 0.63 7.37 25.57
N GLY A 659 1.33 8.04 24.65
CA GLY A 659 2.78 7.90 24.48
C GLY A 659 3.22 6.64 23.72
N ASP A 660 2.30 5.94 23.09
CA ASP A 660 2.57 4.74 22.30
C ASP A 660 2.81 5.07 20.79
N GLU A 661 3.47 6.18 20.48
CA GLU A 661 3.70 6.63 19.10
C GLU A 661 4.37 5.58 18.20
N SER A 662 5.24 4.76 18.78
CA SER A 662 5.90 3.68 18.05
C SER A 662 4.89 2.66 17.46
N LEU A 663 3.73 2.50 18.09
CA LEU A 663 2.65 1.62 17.64
C LEU A 663 1.88 2.19 16.45
N ILE A 664 1.83 3.52 16.32
CA ILE A 664 1.26 4.17 15.14
C ILE A 664 2.04 3.76 13.90
N GLY A 665 3.38 3.76 13.98
CA GLY A 665 4.24 3.27 12.90
C GLY A 665 3.99 1.81 12.55
N LEU A 666 3.72 0.96 13.55
CA LEU A 666 3.37 -0.45 13.37
C LEU A 666 1.99 -0.63 12.72
N LYS A 667 1.00 0.13 13.18
CA LYS A 667 -0.36 0.11 12.62
C LYS A 667 -0.37 0.61 11.18
N ASN A 668 0.39 1.64 10.90
CA ASN A 668 0.53 2.26 9.59
C ASN A 668 1.44 1.47 8.64
N LYS A 669 2.01 0.34 9.10
CA LYS A 669 2.82 -0.57 8.31
C LYS A 669 1.94 -1.40 7.37
N MET A 670 1.24 -0.72 6.49
CA MET A 670 0.47 -1.33 5.42
C MET A 670 1.36 -1.66 4.23
N GLN A 671 0.99 -2.68 3.48
CA GLN A 671 1.46 -2.77 2.10
C GLN A 671 1.13 -1.45 1.42
N ALA A 672 2.09 -0.91 0.67
CA ALA A 672 1.83 0.25 -0.17
C ALA A 672 0.79 -0.16 -1.23
N ASP A 673 -0.47 -0.08 -0.87
CA ASP A 673 -1.56 -0.19 -1.83
C ASP A 673 -1.46 1.00 -2.77
N SER A 674 -1.51 0.72 -4.06
CA SER A 674 -1.63 1.78 -5.05
C SER A 674 -2.97 2.48 -4.81
N TYR A 675 -2.94 3.75 -4.44
CA TYR A 675 -4.13 4.59 -4.35
C TYR A 675 -4.00 5.76 -5.32
N PHE A 676 -5.12 6.29 -5.77
CA PHE A 676 -5.09 7.46 -6.63
C PHE A 676 -4.60 8.67 -5.85
N VAL A 677 -3.54 9.33 -6.35
CA VAL A 677 -2.99 10.57 -5.79
C VAL A 677 -3.86 11.77 -6.14
N ALA A 678 -4.54 11.68 -7.28
CA ALA A 678 -5.43 12.73 -7.75
C ALA A 678 -6.74 12.09 -8.24
N ASP A 679 -7.84 12.63 -7.80
CA ASP A 679 -9.13 12.39 -8.43
C ASP A 679 -9.06 12.97 -9.84
N ILE A 680 -9.08 12.12 -10.86
CA ILE A 680 -8.99 12.56 -12.26
C ILE A 680 -10.16 13.47 -12.62
N GLU A 681 -11.30 13.31 -11.94
CA GLU A 681 -12.45 14.20 -12.11
C GLU A 681 -12.24 15.57 -11.44
N ARG A 682 -11.45 15.61 -10.37
CA ARG A 682 -11.16 16.83 -9.58
C ARG A 682 -9.87 17.56 -9.95
N MET A 683 -9.18 17.21 -11.04
CA MET A 683 -8.05 18.03 -11.49
C MET A 683 -8.55 19.45 -11.77
N PRO A 684 -8.17 20.46 -10.98
CA PRO A 684 -8.69 21.81 -11.14
C PRO A 684 -8.41 22.33 -12.53
N GLY A 685 -9.45 22.84 -13.19
CA GLY A 685 -9.38 23.56 -14.48
C GLY A 685 -9.29 22.72 -15.75
N LYS A 686 -9.42 21.39 -15.68
CA LYS A 686 -9.41 20.56 -16.90
C LYS A 686 -10.70 19.77 -17.06
N THR A 687 -11.32 19.92 -18.23
CA THR A 687 -12.53 19.16 -18.61
C THR A 687 -12.19 17.68 -18.85
N ARG A 688 -13.17 16.79 -18.73
CA ARG A 688 -13.06 15.34 -19.04
C ARG A 688 -12.44 15.10 -20.42
N LEU A 689 -12.75 15.97 -21.41
CA LEU A 689 -12.21 15.93 -22.77
C LEU A 689 -10.69 16.20 -22.79
N GLU A 690 -10.18 17.15 -21.99
CA GLU A 690 -8.75 17.49 -21.95
C GLU A 690 -7.93 16.38 -21.26
N LYS A 691 -8.48 15.75 -20.23
CA LYS A 691 -7.88 14.59 -19.54
C LYS A 691 -7.78 13.40 -20.50
N THR A 692 -8.86 13.11 -21.23
CA THR A 692 -8.90 12.05 -22.24
C THR A 692 -7.96 12.38 -23.40
N ALA A 693 -7.88 13.64 -23.85
CA ALA A 693 -6.97 14.08 -24.91
C ALA A 693 -5.49 13.95 -24.48
N LEU A 694 -5.14 14.29 -23.24
CA LEU A 694 -3.80 14.10 -22.68
C LEU A 694 -3.41 12.62 -22.66
N PHE A 695 -4.32 11.76 -22.26
CA PHE A 695 -4.15 10.31 -22.27
C PHE A 695 -3.86 9.77 -23.68
N TYR A 696 -4.68 10.12 -24.66
CA TYR A 696 -4.46 9.69 -26.05
C TYR A 696 -3.23 10.33 -26.68
N ALA A 697 -2.86 11.54 -26.29
CA ALA A 697 -1.64 12.20 -26.75
C ALA A 697 -0.38 11.44 -26.25
N VAL A 698 -0.34 11.05 -24.99
CA VAL A 698 0.78 10.26 -24.45
C VAL A 698 0.81 8.87 -25.06
N LEU A 699 -0.35 8.23 -25.25
CA LEU A 699 -0.49 6.90 -25.85
C LEU A 699 -0.02 6.89 -27.31
N GLY A 700 -0.25 7.98 -28.07
CA GLY A 700 0.19 8.12 -29.45
C GLY A 700 1.61 8.65 -29.58
N LEU A 701 1.95 9.75 -28.90
CA LEU A 701 3.21 10.48 -29.10
C LEU A 701 4.46 9.61 -28.87
N PHE A 702 4.45 8.76 -27.83
CA PHE A 702 5.64 7.99 -27.48
C PHE A 702 5.97 6.86 -28.46
N PRO A 703 5.02 5.99 -28.88
CA PRO A 703 5.25 5.01 -29.94
C PRO A 703 5.63 5.66 -31.24
N PHE A 704 4.97 6.78 -31.62
CA PHE A 704 5.30 7.52 -32.85
C PHE A 704 6.69 8.16 -32.78
N ALA A 705 7.13 8.65 -31.62
CA ALA A 705 8.49 9.16 -31.43
C ALA A 705 9.54 8.06 -31.62
N VAL A 706 9.32 6.86 -31.08
CA VAL A 706 10.22 5.70 -31.23
C VAL A 706 10.27 5.24 -32.68
N ILE A 707 9.12 5.16 -33.35
CA ILE A 707 9.04 4.84 -34.80
C ILE A 707 9.74 5.91 -35.61
N GLY A 708 9.48 7.21 -35.36
CA GLY A 708 10.11 8.34 -36.02
C GLY A 708 11.62 8.32 -35.85
N LEU A 709 12.12 8.05 -34.67
CA LEU A 709 13.56 7.92 -34.41
C LEU A 709 14.17 6.73 -35.17
N GLY A 710 13.48 5.61 -35.22
CA GLY A 710 13.86 4.43 -36.00
C GLY A 710 13.94 4.73 -37.53
N ILE A 711 12.93 5.42 -38.06
CA ILE A 711 12.90 5.85 -39.47
C ILE A 711 14.01 6.88 -39.75
N PHE A 712 14.23 7.84 -38.86
CA PHE A 712 15.29 8.85 -38.98
C PHE A 712 16.68 8.20 -39.01
N ILE A 713 16.97 7.28 -38.11
CA ILE A 713 18.24 6.54 -38.07
C ILE A 713 18.39 5.70 -39.34
N TYR A 714 17.32 5.03 -39.80
CA TYR A 714 17.31 4.25 -41.02
C TYR A 714 17.57 5.12 -42.27
N ARG A 715 16.88 6.28 -42.41
CA ARG A 715 17.06 7.24 -43.55
C ARG A 715 18.47 7.85 -43.52
N LYS A 716 18.98 8.32 -42.37
CA LYS A 716 20.33 8.87 -42.23
C LYS A 716 21.41 7.89 -42.71
N LYS A 717 21.15 6.59 -42.54
CA LYS A 717 22.05 5.52 -43.01
C LYS A 717 21.99 5.36 -44.54
N ARG A 718 20.79 5.40 -45.14
CA ARG A 718 20.61 5.28 -46.60
C ARG A 718 21.31 6.42 -47.33
N TYR A 719 21.29 7.62 -46.76
CA TYR A 719 21.98 8.80 -47.31
C TYR A 719 23.51 8.72 -47.19
N ARG A 720 24.07 8.02 -46.17
CA ARG A 720 25.53 7.94 -45.96
C ARG A 720 26.24 6.85 -46.75
N TYR A 721 25.55 5.85 -47.23
CA TYR A 721 26.15 4.65 -47.82
C TYR A 721 25.60 4.28 -49.21
N GLY A 722 24.78 5.12 -49.81
CA GLY A 722 24.48 5.04 -51.26
C GLY A 722 23.89 3.70 -51.74
N TYR A 723 22.98 3.05 -51.00
CA TYR A 723 22.21 1.89 -51.43
C TYR A 723 20.72 2.16 -51.32
#